data_8a74b6bb21bef6142175affecbb2dbec
#
_entry.id   8a74b6bb21bef6142175affecbb2dbec
#
_cell.length_a   1.000
_cell.length_b   1.000
_cell.length_c   1.000
_cell.angle_alpha   90.00
_cell.angle_beta   90.00
_cell.angle_gamma   90.00
#
_symmetry.space_group_name_H-M   'P 1'
#
loop_
_entity.id
_entity.type
_entity.pdbx_description
1 polymer ?
#
loop_
_entity_poly.entity_id
_entity_poly.type
_entity_poly.pdbx_seq_one_letter_code
_entity_poly.pdbx_strand_id
1 'polypeptide(L)'
;MSRRIHVLDWEPWNDNEFEKRVLKILQMGSEEITSLEFLELFDAFQMIKTKKNDIKDGKIKSDIHQKISRRYHNISAEKIHKEFHSLFTYKEHDYHEFCHSLLQVFEEYKWHKVFQEHDLNRILEAGRIRIQNFLKTEYWGKYYSSVVKKLFLSKAKNFELLLDNFTDSNTKYMIPSNISKQEFYDLAVRYIDGEADSEANVNYLRLIQGGLSGLGKHLNLDAMLRLKIKNEINRQIDKHFSENEGYKESYAIYGNWSDFIKENPDNEIRGYVDVEFLRTYSDIPTLLNSVQYLHWFLNINGIWNLVSFPNLEADIFSSLLGIKSNHHYEMSFFFSSKQRIVLNELRVMRGVLQQEHHVEFEDIFNYFFLEYSKQVLHLDWLPIEFSKSVSYGAKVSLMFIAEENLRKQWYAFTKYGDIQHDLVNLTSTPRFKDLKSVIPNKYVYVHSEKMIKINNLLFSTQSHLGYINQNLQADTFIDLLQNNKVSYSDFSPYQTENIDFLVEEEIITVRENDEIFVTNQQAQFILICRFLWSYGVINYYNFPFAEVGDSATEYQNLINTKVEQGYLKTESTLFSEPEINYLNYLLNNSEYDNAKALRNKHNHSYVAEKDEDNLEDYLYASAVIFVYIIKINEEIHLKNLLEGKEGFWMER
;
A
#
# COMPACT_ATOMS: atom_id res chain seq x y z
N MET A 1 38.18 24.57 -10.58
CA MET A 1 38.54 23.60 -9.55
C MET A 1 38.45 22.23 -10.15
N SER A 2 39.39 21.30 -9.94
CA SER A 2 39.29 19.94 -10.46
C SER A 2 38.19 19.20 -9.69
N ARG A 3 37.33 18.51 -10.44
CA ARG A 3 36.24 17.65 -9.90
C ARG A 3 36.86 16.65 -8.89
N ARG A 4 36.25 16.53 -7.71
CA ARG A 4 36.66 15.57 -6.68
C ARG A 4 36.10 14.18 -6.99
N ILE A 5 36.85 13.11 -6.74
CA ILE A 5 36.37 11.73 -6.78
C ILE A 5 35.51 11.47 -5.54
N HIS A 6 34.31 10.90 -5.70
CA HIS A 6 33.48 10.43 -4.59
C HIS A 6 32.63 9.22 -4.97
N VAL A 7 32.29 8.39 -3.99
CA VAL A 7 31.59 7.09 -4.17
C VAL A 7 30.18 7.25 -4.75
N LEU A 8 29.55 8.41 -4.52
CA LEU A 8 28.17 8.68 -4.95
C LEU A 8 28.08 9.30 -6.35
N ASP A 9 29.17 9.38 -7.12
CA ASP A 9 29.13 9.86 -8.51
C ASP A 9 28.30 8.92 -9.38
N TRP A 10 27.12 9.38 -9.78
CA TRP A 10 26.21 8.67 -10.68
C TRP A 10 26.60 8.78 -12.14
N GLU A 11 27.33 9.85 -12.51
CA GLU A 11 27.92 9.96 -13.84
C GLU A 11 29.23 9.17 -13.86
N PRO A 12 29.37 8.17 -14.74
CA PRO A 12 30.62 7.47 -14.88
C PRO A 12 31.68 8.50 -15.31
N TRP A 13 32.67 8.64 -14.46
CA TRP A 13 33.88 9.33 -14.90
C TRP A 13 34.31 8.63 -16.18
N ASN A 14 34.64 9.41 -17.22
CA ASN A 14 35.41 8.88 -18.33
C ASN A 14 36.64 8.20 -17.71
N ASP A 15 36.85 6.90 -17.99
CA ASP A 15 37.90 6.10 -17.38
C ASP A 15 39.25 6.79 -17.39
N ASN A 16 39.53 7.56 -18.42
CA ASN A 16 40.74 8.36 -18.55
C ASN A 16 40.86 9.53 -17.55
N GLU A 17 39.77 10.18 -17.19
CA GLU A 17 39.82 11.31 -16.22
C GLU A 17 39.93 10.79 -14.78
N PHE A 18 39.23 9.74 -14.46
CA PHE A 18 39.35 9.05 -13.18
C PHE A 18 40.79 8.57 -12.96
N GLU A 19 41.34 7.85 -13.94
CA GLU A 19 42.71 7.34 -13.89
C GLU A 19 43.76 8.47 -13.75
N LYS A 20 43.65 9.54 -14.55
CA LYS A 20 44.53 10.72 -14.46
C LYS A 20 44.51 11.37 -13.07
N ARG A 21 43.30 11.52 -12.48
CA ARG A 21 43.17 12.12 -11.14
C ARG A 21 43.80 11.24 -10.07
N VAL A 22 43.50 9.92 -10.09
CA VAL A 22 44.09 8.95 -9.16
C VAL A 22 45.62 8.91 -9.28
N LEU A 23 46.15 8.83 -10.50
CA LEU A 23 47.60 8.80 -10.75
C LEU A 23 48.28 10.09 -10.27
N LYS A 24 47.64 11.24 -10.45
CA LYS A 24 48.16 12.53 -9.93
C LYS A 24 48.30 12.49 -8.41
N ILE A 25 47.29 11.99 -7.68
CA ILE A 25 47.36 11.91 -6.22
C ILE A 25 48.40 10.88 -5.78
N LEU A 26 48.54 9.76 -6.49
CA LEU A 26 49.54 8.71 -6.18
C LEU A 26 50.98 9.16 -6.43
N GLN A 27 51.22 10.21 -7.25
CA GLN A 27 52.53 10.80 -7.52
C GLN A 27 52.92 11.86 -6.46
N MET A 28 51.96 12.36 -5.67
CA MET A 28 52.23 13.36 -4.62
C MET A 28 53.09 12.77 -3.50
N GLY A 29 53.97 13.57 -2.90
CA GLY A 29 54.71 13.19 -1.70
C GLY A 29 53.78 12.89 -0.51
N SER A 30 54.23 12.09 0.47
CA SER A 30 53.40 11.77 1.64
C SER A 30 53.03 13.01 2.47
N GLU A 31 53.89 14.01 2.44
CA GLU A 31 53.68 15.29 3.13
C GLU A 31 52.76 16.24 2.35
N GLU A 32 52.57 16.02 1.05
CA GLU A 32 51.77 16.86 0.16
C GLU A 32 50.31 16.40 0.11
N ILE A 33 50.02 15.16 0.52
CA ILE A 33 48.64 14.63 0.55
C ILE A 33 47.90 15.30 1.71
N THR A 34 46.88 16.07 1.36
CA THR A 34 45.97 16.69 2.32
C THR A 34 44.87 15.71 2.71
N SER A 35 44.03 16.09 3.69
CA SER A 35 42.86 15.33 4.09
C SER A 35 41.86 15.14 2.93
N LEU A 36 41.80 16.07 1.98
CA LEU A 36 40.95 15.98 0.81
C LEU A 36 41.40 14.87 -0.17
N GLU A 37 42.69 14.89 -0.56
CA GLU A 37 43.24 13.84 -1.42
C GLU A 37 43.18 12.46 -0.75
N PHE A 38 43.26 12.40 0.57
CA PHE A 38 43.07 11.17 1.31
C PHE A 38 41.65 10.61 1.13
N LEU A 39 40.64 11.48 1.26
CA LEU A 39 39.22 11.05 1.02
C LEU A 39 38.97 10.68 -0.43
N GLU A 40 39.59 11.37 -1.39
CA GLU A 40 39.49 10.98 -2.80
C GLU A 40 40.13 9.61 -3.07
N LEU A 41 41.26 9.27 -2.42
CA LEU A 41 41.85 7.93 -2.50
C LEU A 41 40.94 6.87 -1.86
N PHE A 42 40.28 7.20 -0.75
CA PHE A 42 39.34 6.30 -0.09
C PHE A 42 38.15 6.01 -1.02
N ASP A 43 37.57 7.05 -1.58
CA ASP A 43 36.42 6.91 -2.50
C ASP A 43 36.81 6.12 -3.75
N ALA A 44 37.98 6.39 -4.35
CA ALA A 44 38.50 5.64 -5.46
C ALA A 44 38.69 4.14 -5.12
N PHE A 45 39.18 3.85 -3.90
CA PHE A 45 39.31 2.48 -3.42
C PHE A 45 37.95 1.76 -3.27
N GLN A 46 36.93 2.43 -2.71
CA GLN A 46 35.58 1.89 -2.58
C GLN A 46 34.94 1.67 -3.95
N MET A 47 35.07 2.60 -4.89
CA MET A 47 34.55 2.45 -6.27
C MET A 47 35.17 1.23 -6.97
N ILE A 48 36.47 1.02 -6.85
CA ILE A 48 37.14 -0.15 -7.46
C ILE A 48 36.68 -1.46 -6.77
N LYS A 49 36.46 -1.43 -5.45
CA LYS A 49 36.01 -2.60 -4.69
C LYS A 49 34.57 -3.03 -5.05
N THR A 50 33.68 -2.07 -5.29
CA THR A 50 32.27 -2.32 -5.61
C THR A 50 32.06 -2.72 -7.08
N LYS A 51 32.84 -2.16 -8.02
CA LYS A 51 32.73 -2.45 -9.47
C LYS A 51 33.52 -3.68 -9.92
N LYS A 52 33.66 -4.71 -9.11
CA LYS A 52 34.49 -5.91 -9.39
C LYS A 52 34.14 -6.66 -10.70
N ASN A 53 32.93 -6.52 -11.24
CA ASN A 53 32.47 -7.30 -12.39
C ASN A 53 32.50 -6.56 -13.74
N ASP A 54 32.56 -5.22 -13.78
CA ASP A 54 32.44 -4.43 -15.03
C ASP A 54 33.76 -4.01 -15.67
N ILE A 55 34.88 -4.53 -15.14
CA ILE A 55 36.21 -4.02 -15.50
C ILE A 55 36.84 -4.95 -16.54
N LYS A 56 36.68 -4.65 -17.84
CA LYS A 56 37.25 -5.42 -18.97
C LYS A 56 38.77 -5.50 -19.03
N ASP A 57 39.50 -4.67 -18.31
CA ASP A 57 40.97 -4.63 -18.33
C ASP A 57 41.57 -4.87 -16.94
N GLY A 58 41.59 -6.17 -16.55
CA GLY A 58 41.95 -6.64 -15.20
C GLY A 58 43.39 -6.31 -14.75
N LYS A 59 44.33 -5.98 -15.66
CA LYS A 59 45.74 -5.80 -15.32
C LYS A 59 46.07 -4.38 -14.84
N ILE A 60 45.57 -3.36 -15.51
CA ILE A 60 45.77 -1.95 -15.15
C ILE A 60 45.10 -1.64 -13.82
N LYS A 61 43.93 -2.19 -13.59
CA LYS A 61 43.13 -1.93 -12.39
C LYS A 61 43.65 -2.64 -11.16
N SER A 62 44.21 -3.83 -11.28
CA SER A 62 44.92 -4.52 -10.19
C SER A 62 46.14 -3.72 -9.70
N ASP A 63 46.87 -3.09 -10.60
CA ASP A 63 48.04 -2.28 -10.29
C ASP A 63 47.66 -0.97 -9.58
N ILE A 64 46.63 -0.30 -10.06
CA ILE A 64 46.08 0.94 -9.43
C ILE A 64 45.49 0.60 -8.05
N HIS A 65 44.73 -0.47 -7.94
CA HIS A 65 44.17 -0.92 -6.66
C HIS A 65 45.28 -1.19 -5.61
N GLN A 66 46.35 -1.89 -6.00
CA GLN A 66 47.48 -2.16 -5.09
C GLN A 66 48.18 -0.85 -4.69
N LYS A 67 48.38 0.08 -5.62
CA LYS A 67 49.01 1.38 -5.34
C LYS A 67 48.16 2.23 -4.41
N ILE A 68 46.84 2.32 -4.65
CA ILE A 68 45.90 3.02 -3.78
C ILE A 68 45.92 2.38 -2.38
N SER A 69 45.78 1.06 -2.29
CA SER A 69 45.74 0.33 -1.02
C SER A 69 47.02 0.58 -0.20
N ARG A 70 48.21 0.45 -0.81
CA ARG A 70 49.48 0.70 -0.14
C ARG A 70 49.61 2.17 0.32
N ARG A 71 49.25 3.10 -0.54
CA ARG A 71 49.35 4.54 -0.25
C ARG A 71 48.39 4.94 0.88
N TYR A 72 47.18 4.47 0.83
CA TYR A 72 46.15 4.72 1.81
C TYR A 72 46.51 4.25 3.22
N HIS A 73 47.10 3.07 3.36
CA HIS A 73 47.54 2.51 4.65
C HIS A 73 48.75 3.24 5.26
N ASN A 74 49.49 3.98 4.45
CA ASN A 74 50.65 4.72 4.90
C ASN A 74 50.33 6.15 5.43
N ILE A 75 49.07 6.60 5.33
CA ILE A 75 48.64 7.91 5.83
C ILE A 75 48.15 7.73 7.27
N SER A 76 48.79 8.43 8.23
CA SER A 76 48.45 8.28 9.64
C SER A 76 47.16 9.05 10.01
N ALA A 77 46.35 8.47 10.89
CA ALA A 77 45.15 9.11 11.45
C ALA A 77 45.51 10.41 12.19
N GLU A 78 46.70 10.48 12.79
CA GLU A 78 47.22 11.68 13.50
C GLU A 78 47.47 12.84 12.55
N LYS A 79 47.97 12.58 11.32
CA LYS A 79 48.12 13.62 10.30
C LYS A 79 46.78 14.20 9.90
N ILE A 80 45.79 13.31 9.60
CA ILE A 80 44.43 13.71 9.25
C ILE A 80 43.79 14.50 10.40
N HIS A 81 44.01 14.10 11.66
CA HIS A 81 43.51 14.82 12.82
C HIS A 81 44.09 16.26 12.93
N LYS A 82 45.37 16.44 12.63
CA LYS A 82 45.99 17.77 12.62
C LYS A 82 45.41 18.69 11.54
N GLU A 83 45.08 18.15 10.38
CA GLU A 83 44.52 18.89 9.25
C GLU A 83 43.00 19.00 9.27
N PHE A 84 42.32 18.30 10.20
CA PHE A 84 40.89 18.14 10.25
C PHE A 84 40.11 19.46 10.23
N HIS A 85 40.63 20.49 10.83
CA HIS A 85 40.03 21.83 10.85
C HIS A 85 40.00 22.49 9.47
N SER A 86 40.94 22.20 8.59
CA SER A 86 40.97 22.76 7.24
C SER A 86 39.88 22.21 6.34
N LEU A 87 39.35 21.03 6.66
CA LEU A 87 38.27 20.37 5.90
C LEU A 87 36.96 21.15 5.95
N PHE A 88 36.72 21.96 6.99
CA PHE A 88 35.46 22.71 7.15
C PHE A 88 35.46 24.08 6.45
N THR A 89 36.54 24.46 5.77
CA THR A 89 36.65 25.71 5.01
C THR A 89 36.14 25.59 3.56
N TYR A 90 35.72 24.41 3.13
CA TYR A 90 35.25 24.14 1.77
C TYR A 90 33.84 24.68 1.46
N LYS A 91 33.60 25.10 0.21
CA LYS A 91 32.33 25.67 -0.26
C LYS A 91 31.25 24.60 -0.53
N GLU A 92 30.02 25.00 -0.44
CA GLU A 92 28.77 24.28 -0.22
C GLU A 92 28.43 23.12 -1.16
N HIS A 93 28.89 23.05 -2.40
CA HIS A 93 28.46 22.05 -3.37
C HIS A 93 29.02 20.63 -3.16
N ASP A 94 30.21 20.49 -2.62
CA ASP A 94 30.88 19.19 -2.46
C ASP A 94 30.76 18.60 -1.05
N TYR A 95 30.03 19.28 -0.16
CA TYR A 95 30.12 19.03 1.28
C TYR A 95 29.36 17.80 1.76
N HIS A 96 28.25 17.48 1.11
CA HIS A 96 27.42 16.34 1.49
C HIS A 96 28.14 15.00 1.26
N GLU A 97 28.75 14.88 0.13
CA GLU A 97 29.48 13.68 -0.32
C GLU A 97 30.78 13.52 0.47
N PHE A 98 31.44 14.63 0.72
CA PHE A 98 32.61 14.72 1.60
C PHE A 98 32.29 14.20 3.02
N CYS A 99 31.16 14.61 3.60
CA CYS A 99 30.74 14.15 4.92
C CYS A 99 30.43 12.67 4.93
N HIS A 100 29.82 12.13 3.88
CA HIS A 100 29.52 10.70 3.77
C HIS A 100 30.82 9.87 3.76
N SER A 101 31.77 10.21 2.90
CA SER A 101 33.07 9.54 2.82
C SER A 101 33.84 9.64 4.14
N LEU A 102 33.85 10.84 4.77
CA LEU A 102 34.50 11.06 6.07
C LEU A 102 33.92 10.13 7.16
N LEU A 103 32.59 10.00 7.26
CA LEU A 103 31.96 9.14 8.27
C LEU A 103 32.27 7.65 8.03
N GLN A 104 32.32 7.21 6.77
CA GLN A 104 32.75 5.84 6.44
C GLN A 104 34.19 5.57 6.85
N VAL A 105 35.11 6.54 6.65
CA VAL A 105 36.49 6.42 7.08
C VAL A 105 36.62 6.30 8.59
N PHE A 106 35.83 7.08 9.35
CA PHE A 106 35.82 6.96 10.82
C PHE A 106 35.43 5.54 11.27
N GLU A 107 34.47 4.93 10.66
CA GLU A 107 34.00 3.58 11.00
C GLU A 107 35.02 2.51 10.61
N GLU A 108 35.43 2.51 9.34
CA GLU A 108 36.31 1.48 8.77
C GLU A 108 37.69 1.47 9.48
N TYR A 109 38.24 2.65 9.79
CA TYR A 109 39.57 2.77 10.43
C TYR A 109 39.52 2.91 11.94
N LYS A 110 38.32 2.81 12.56
CA LYS A 110 38.14 2.87 14.00
C LYS A 110 38.78 4.16 14.60
N TRP A 111 38.52 5.28 13.98
CA TRP A 111 39.09 6.56 14.35
C TRP A 111 38.63 7.08 15.72
N HIS A 112 37.66 6.45 16.38
CA HIS A 112 37.29 6.71 17.77
C HIS A 112 38.49 6.58 18.75
N LYS A 113 39.61 5.96 18.33
CA LYS A 113 40.83 5.87 19.10
C LYS A 113 41.65 7.15 19.07
N VAL A 114 41.46 8.00 18.05
CA VAL A 114 42.21 9.24 17.80
C VAL A 114 41.35 10.47 18.03
N PHE A 115 40.11 10.44 17.49
CA PHE A 115 39.17 11.55 17.56
C PHE A 115 38.26 11.39 18.80
N GLN A 116 38.20 12.42 19.63
CA GLN A 116 37.39 12.45 20.83
C GLN A 116 36.03 13.12 20.60
N GLU A 117 35.14 13.07 21.57
CA GLU A 117 33.80 13.68 21.47
C GLU A 117 33.86 15.20 21.16
N HIS A 118 34.84 15.90 21.67
CA HIS A 118 34.97 17.34 21.41
C HIS A 118 35.33 17.67 19.95
N ASP A 119 36.03 16.77 19.25
CA ASP A 119 36.34 16.93 17.82
C ASP A 119 35.09 16.81 16.99
N LEU A 120 34.19 15.85 17.34
CA LEU A 120 32.87 15.71 16.69
C LEU A 120 31.97 16.91 16.97
N ASN A 121 31.97 17.46 18.19
CA ASN A 121 31.15 18.63 18.48
C ASN A 121 31.51 19.81 17.56
N ARG A 122 32.80 20.01 17.24
CA ARG A 122 33.22 21.02 16.29
C ARG A 122 32.71 20.78 14.85
N ILE A 123 32.67 19.52 14.42
CA ILE A 123 32.07 19.15 13.13
C ILE A 123 30.58 19.52 13.11
N LEU A 124 29.88 19.28 14.21
CA LEU A 124 28.45 19.51 14.36
C LEU A 124 28.14 21.02 14.49
N GLU A 125 28.96 21.77 15.21
CA GLU A 125 28.83 23.22 15.34
C GLU A 125 29.00 23.93 13.98
N ALA A 126 29.78 23.35 13.07
CA ALA A 126 29.86 23.81 11.68
C ALA A 126 28.53 23.59 10.92
N GLY A 127 27.54 22.91 11.51
CA GLY A 127 26.15 22.83 11.06
C GLY A 127 25.88 21.99 9.80
N ARG A 128 26.84 21.16 9.36
CA ARG A 128 26.88 20.64 8.00
C ARG A 128 26.66 19.11 7.88
N ILE A 129 26.68 18.35 8.98
CA ILE A 129 26.39 16.91 8.95
C ILE A 129 24.98 16.65 9.51
N ARG A 130 24.16 15.93 8.74
CA ARG A 130 22.80 15.56 9.18
C ARG A 130 22.87 14.39 10.15
N ILE A 131 22.05 14.40 11.19
CA ILE A 131 21.93 13.33 12.19
C ILE A 131 21.69 11.95 11.56
N GLN A 132 20.93 11.87 10.46
CA GLN A 132 20.66 10.62 9.75
C GLN A 132 21.93 9.85 9.39
N ASN A 133 23.02 10.55 9.08
CA ASN A 133 24.28 9.90 8.73
C ASN A 133 24.92 9.19 9.93
N PHE A 134 24.70 9.68 11.15
CA PHE A 134 25.19 9.04 12.37
C PHE A 134 24.31 7.87 12.83
N LEU A 135 23.04 7.85 12.39
CA LEU A 135 22.10 6.82 12.81
C LEU A 135 22.05 5.61 11.85
N LYS A 136 22.87 5.59 10.79
CA LYS A 136 22.91 4.46 9.84
C LYS A 136 23.62 3.23 10.40
N THR A 137 24.52 3.40 11.35
CA THR A 137 25.31 2.30 11.92
C THR A 137 25.37 2.38 13.45
N GLU A 138 25.64 1.26 14.12
CA GLU A 138 25.81 1.20 15.57
C GLU A 138 27.09 1.88 16.07
N TYR A 139 28.07 2.11 15.19
CA TYR A 139 29.37 2.66 15.54
C TYR A 139 29.26 3.96 16.33
N TRP A 140 28.44 4.88 15.85
CA TRP A 140 28.29 6.22 16.40
C TRP A 140 27.59 6.20 17.77
N GLY A 141 26.53 5.41 17.89
CA GLY A 141 25.84 5.21 19.18
C GLY A 141 26.74 4.54 20.24
N LYS A 142 27.67 3.68 19.80
CA LYS A 142 28.57 2.96 20.68
C LYS A 142 29.76 3.82 21.19
N TYR A 143 30.39 4.60 20.31
CA TYR A 143 31.62 5.29 20.66
C TYR A 143 31.43 6.80 20.94
N TYR A 144 30.32 7.38 20.54
CA TYR A 144 29.98 8.79 20.66
C TYR A 144 28.56 9.04 21.15
N SER A 145 28.10 8.21 22.06
CA SER A 145 26.69 8.14 22.47
C SER A 145 26.15 9.45 23.05
N SER A 146 26.95 10.22 23.79
CA SER A 146 26.52 11.49 24.37
C SER A 146 26.33 12.56 23.30
N VAL A 147 27.20 12.59 22.31
CA VAL A 147 27.18 13.56 21.20
C VAL A 147 25.96 13.25 20.31
N VAL A 148 25.79 11.98 19.93
CA VAL A 148 24.64 11.54 19.06
C VAL A 148 23.32 11.78 19.75
N LYS A 149 23.20 11.47 21.06
CA LYS A 149 22.01 11.77 21.86
C LYS A 149 21.71 13.29 21.86
N LYS A 150 22.71 14.13 22.18
CA LYS A 150 22.55 15.60 22.21
C LYS A 150 22.05 16.10 20.85
N LEU A 151 22.68 15.62 19.76
CA LEU A 151 22.30 15.97 18.40
C LEU A 151 20.88 15.51 18.05
N PHE A 152 20.52 14.28 18.43
CA PHE A 152 19.18 13.74 18.19
C PHE A 152 18.10 14.58 18.88
N LEU A 153 18.32 14.95 20.13
CA LEU A 153 17.39 15.75 20.93
C LEU A 153 17.40 17.26 20.57
N SER A 154 18.36 17.72 19.76
CA SER A 154 18.54 19.15 19.46
C SER A 154 17.41 19.73 18.60
N LYS A 155 16.78 18.95 17.72
CA LYS A 155 15.71 19.36 16.82
C LYS A 155 14.50 18.47 17.00
N ALA A 156 13.30 19.07 17.15
CA ALA A 156 12.06 18.34 17.29
C ALA A 156 11.78 17.41 16.10
N LYS A 157 12.11 17.86 14.87
CA LYS A 157 11.94 17.07 13.64
C LYS A 157 12.74 15.76 13.62
N ASN A 158 13.78 15.62 14.42
CA ASN A 158 14.50 14.35 14.53
C ASN A 158 13.64 13.22 15.12
N PHE A 159 12.50 13.56 15.73
CA PHE A 159 11.53 12.56 16.19
C PHE A 159 10.98 11.70 15.04
N GLU A 160 10.89 12.26 13.83
CA GLU A 160 10.49 11.51 12.62
C GLU A 160 11.41 10.31 12.35
N LEU A 161 12.71 10.42 12.65
CA LEU A 161 13.68 9.33 12.46
C LEU A 161 13.41 8.12 13.38
N LEU A 162 12.83 8.35 14.56
CA LEU A 162 12.34 7.27 15.39
C LEU A 162 11.13 6.61 14.73
N LEU A 163 10.20 7.40 14.20
CA LEU A 163 8.96 6.93 13.60
C LEU A 163 9.23 6.17 12.29
N ASP A 164 10.22 6.56 11.50
CA ASP A 164 10.65 5.86 10.28
C ASP A 164 10.97 4.38 10.53
N ASN A 165 11.43 4.01 11.73
CA ASN A 165 11.69 2.62 12.07
C ASN A 165 10.43 1.74 12.14
N PHE A 166 9.26 2.35 12.22
CA PHE A 166 7.95 1.68 12.28
C PHE A 166 7.15 1.82 10.97
N THR A 167 7.75 2.40 9.92
CA THR A 167 7.17 2.54 8.59
C THR A 167 7.79 1.54 7.61
N ASP A 168 7.26 1.46 6.39
CA ASP A 168 7.82 0.63 5.30
C ASP A 168 9.10 1.19 4.69
N SER A 169 9.69 2.21 5.31
CA SER A 169 10.96 2.77 4.86
C SER A 169 12.07 1.71 4.81
N ASN A 170 12.78 1.64 3.69
CA ASN A 170 13.95 0.77 3.52
C ASN A 170 15.11 1.18 4.44
N THR A 171 15.07 2.40 5.00
CA THR A 171 16.12 2.91 5.88
C THR A 171 15.66 2.80 7.33
N LYS A 172 16.33 1.96 8.11
CA LYS A 172 16.16 1.87 9.56
C LYS A 172 17.29 2.61 10.27
N TYR A 173 16.94 3.39 11.28
CA TYR A 173 17.88 4.20 12.04
C TYR A 173 18.23 3.57 13.39
N MET A 174 19.50 3.59 13.74
CA MET A 174 20.02 3.13 15.03
C MET A 174 19.84 4.22 16.10
N ILE A 175 18.66 4.26 16.71
CA ILE A 175 18.30 5.26 17.71
C ILE A 175 19.17 5.08 18.97
N PRO A 176 19.76 6.16 19.55
CA PRO A 176 20.60 6.04 20.74
C PRO A 176 19.87 5.41 21.93
N SER A 177 20.42 4.33 22.46
CA SER A 177 19.80 3.55 23.56
C SER A 177 19.82 4.27 24.91
N ASN A 178 20.60 5.34 25.04
CA ASN A 178 20.73 6.15 26.26
C ASN A 178 19.73 7.30 26.34
N ILE A 179 18.75 7.39 25.42
CA ILE A 179 17.62 8.32 25.49
C ILE A 179 16.53 7.70 26.37
N SER A 180 16.15 8.40 27.41
CA SER A 180 15.06 7.96 28.32
C SER A 180 13.66 8.16 27.70
N LYS A 181 12.65 7.44 28.22
CA LYS A 181 11.26 7.64 27.79
C LYS A 181 10.77 9.06 28.02
N GLN A 182 11.23 9.72 29.09
CA GLN A 182 10.85 11.12 29.34
C GLN A 182 11.45 12.06 28.29
N GLU A 183 12.70 11.87 27.89
CA GLU A 183 13.33 12.68 26.83
C GLU A 183 12.67 12.47 25.47
N PHE A 184 12.23 11.24 25.18
CA PHE A 184 11.39 10.97 23.99
C PHE A 184 10.03 11.65 24.08
N TYR A 185 9.41 11.65 25.27
CA TYR A 185 8.14 12.34 25.48
C TYR A 185 8.29 13.86 25.28
N ASP A 186 9.32 14.46 25.85
CA ASP A 186 9.60 15.89 25.71
C ASP A 186 9.90 16.25 24.24
N LEU A 187 10.62 15.40 23.53
CA LEU A 187 10.89 15.56 22.10
C LEU A 187 9.60 15.46 21.27
N ALA A 188 8.72 14.49 21.58
CA ALA A 188 7.42 14.34 20.93
C ALA A 188 6.52 15.55 21.16
N VAL A 189 6.48 16.07 22.38
CA VAL A 189 5.71 17.30 22.70
C VAL A 189 6.23 18.49 21.89
N ARG A 190 7.54 18.70 21.85
CA ARG A 190 8.16 19.76 21.04
C ARG A 190 7.86 19.59 19.54
N TYR A 191 7.85 18.35 19.06
CA TYR A 191 7.51 18.04 17.67
C TYR A 191 6.05 18.39 17.35
N ILE A 192 5.11 18.04 18.22
CA ILE A 192 3.66 18.33 18.05
C ILE A 192 3.38 19.82 18.16
N ASP A 193 4.00 20.51 19.12
CA ASP A 193 3.80 21.95 19.36
C ASP A 193 4.44 22.81 18.25
N GLY A 194 5.32 22.23 17.44
CA GLY A 194 6.09 22.89 16.38
C GLY A 194 7.29 23.71 16.93
N GLU A 195 8.42 23.61 16.29
CA GLU A 195 9.55 24.52 16.52
C GLU A 195 9.56 25.60 15.41
N ALA A 196 10.12 26.76 15.68
CA ALA A 196 10.02 28.04 14.96
C ALA A 196 10.05 28.00 13.42
N ASP A 197 10.48 26.90 12.78
CA ASP A 197 10.57 26.75 11.32
C ASP A 197 10.07 25.39 10.80
N SER A 198 9.40 24.56 11.63
CA SER A 198 8.91 23.25 11.18
C SER A 198 7.64 22.82 11.89
N GLU A 199 6.52 22.80 11.16
CA GLU A 199 5.29 22.13 11.61
C GLU A 199 5.51 20.60 11.63
N ALA A 200 4.84 19.93 12.56
CA ALA A 200 4.81 18.46 12.59
C ALA A 200 4.16 17.92 11.31
N ASN A 201 4.71 16.86 10.77
CA ASN A 201 4.13 16.23 9.59
C ASN A 201 2.85 15.46 9.98
N VAL A 202 1.72 15.83 9.40
CA VAL A 202 0.40 15.25 9.69
C VAL A 202 0.36 13.74 9.49
N ASN A 203 1.14 13.19 8.55
CA ASN A 203 1.18 11.76 8.31
C ASN A 203 1.84 11.02 9.48
N TYR A 204 2.93 11.53 10.03
CA TYR A 204 3.54 10.95 11.23
C TYR A 204 2.63 11.09 12.45
N LEU A 205 1.93 12.21 12.61
CA LEU A 205 0.94 12.38 13.69
C LEU A 205 -0.19 11.35 13.59
N ARG A 206 -0.69 11.07 12.40
CA ARG A 206 -1.70 10.01 12.14
C ARG A 206 -1.17 8.62 12.47
N LEU A 207 0.07 8.32 12.12
CA LEU A 207 0.71 7.04 12.49
C LEU A 207 0.77 6.86 14.01
N ILE A 208 1.16 7.90 14.75
CA ILE A 208 1.20 7.84 16.23
C ILE A 208 -0.21 7.66 16.78
N GLN A 209 -1.20 8.37 16.25
CA GLN A 209 -2.61 8.27 16.65
C GLN A 209 -3.17 6.86 16.43
N GLY A 210 -2.82 6.21 15.32
CA GLY A 210 -3.20 4.84 14.97
C GLY A 210 -2.60 3.77 15.90
N GLY A 211 -1.56 4.09 16.68
CA GLY A 211 -0.97 3.17 17.64
C GLY A 211 0.12 2.28 17.04
N LEU A 212 1.25 2.87 16.65
CA LEU A 212 2.39 2.12 16.12
C LEU A 212 2.89 1.03 17.06
N SER A 213 2.84 -0.23 16.59
CA SER A 213 3.33 -1.38 17.33
C SER A 213 4.83 -1.23 17.63
N GLY A 214 5.20 -1.36 18.91
CA GLY A 214 6.58 -1.23 19.37
C GLY A 214 7.01 0.19 19.80
N LEU A 215 6.30 1.24 19.42
CA LEU A 215 6.60 2.62 19.85
C LEU A 215 6.54 2.79 21.37
N GLY A 216 5.69 2.01 22.06
CA GLY A 216 5.58 1.99 23.53
C GLY A 216 6.86 1.63 24.28
N LYS A 217 7.87 1.05 23.62
CA LYS A 217 9.20 0.84 24.20
C LYS A 217 9.95 2.16 24.41
N HIS A 218 9.69 3.13 23.57
CA HIS A 218 10.37 4.44 23.54
C HIS A 218 9.53 5.55 24.12
N LEU A 219 8.23 5.56 23.85
CA LEU A 219 7.30 6.65 24.19
C LEU A 219 6.09 6.14 24.92
N ASN A 220 5.70 6.81 26.01
CA ASN A 220 4.42 6.55 26.68
C ASN A 220 3.36 7.47 26.09
N LEU A 221 2.40 6.88 25.35
CA LEU A 221 1.28 7.60 24.76
C LEU A 221 0.14 7.70 25.76
N ASP A 222 0.23 8.67 26.68
CA ASP A 222 -0.84 8.98 27.62
C ASP A 222 -2.03 9.71 26.93
N ALA A 223 -3.12 9.90 27.68
CA ALA A 223 -4.33 10.56 27.17
C ALA A 223 -4.07 12.01 26.74
N MET A 224 -3.18 12.71 27.43
CA MET A 224 -2.86 14.11 27.13
C MET A 224 -2.10 14.23 25.81
N LEU A 225 -1.10 13.38 25.58
CA LEU A 225 -0.34 13.37 24.33
C LEU A 225 -1.22 12.98 23.14
N ARG A 226 -2.10 11.98 23.32
CA ARG A 226 -3.08 11.60 22.29
C ARG A 226 -4.03 12.75 21.93
N LEU A 227 -4.50 13.48 22.93
CA LEU A 227 -5.35 14.66 22.69
C LEU A 227 -4.60 15.78 21.95
N LYS A 228 -3.35 16.06 22.32
CA LYS A 228 -2.51 17.03 21.59
C LYS A 228 -2.33 16.63 20.12
N ILE A 229 -2.01 15.37 19.85
CA ILE A 229 -1.87 14.85 18.48
C ILE A 229 -3.16 15.05 17.69
N LYS A 230 -4.31 14.66 18.25
CA LYS A 230 -5.62 14.82 17.60
C LYS A 230 -5.91 16.29 17.27
N ASN A 231 -5.67 17.18 18.22
CA ASN A 231 -5.94 18.62 18.03
C ASN A 231 -5.01 19.21 16.95
N GLU A 232 -3.75 18.81 16.93
CA GLU A 232 -2.79 19.29 15.92
C GLU A 232 -3.13 18.77 14.51
N ILE A 233 -3.52 17.50 14.38
CA ILE A 233 -4.03 16.96 13.11
C ILE A 233 -5.21 17.78 12.61
N ASN A 234 -6.21 18.03 13.45
CA ASN A 234 -7.38 18.81 13.07
C ASN A 234 -7.00 20.24 12.68
N ARG A 235 -6.12 20.90 13.45
CA ARG A 235 -5.64 22.26 13.15
C ARG A 235 -4.98 22.36 11.78
N GLN A 236 -4.10 21.38 11.43
CA GLN A 236 -3.42 21.38 10.13
C GLN A 236 -4.38 21.08 8.98
N ILE A 237 -5.34 20.18 9.18
CA ILE A 237 -6.38 19.88 8.19
C ILE A 237 -7.21 21.15 7.93
N ASP A 238 -7.72 21.80 8.99
CA ASP A 238 -8.53 23.00 8.88
C ASP A 238 -7.76 24.14 8.19
N LYS A 239 -6.47 24.32 8.55
CA LYS A 239 -5.58 25.29 7.91
C LYS A 239 -5.43 25.01 6.42
N HIS A 240 -5.17 23.75 6.06
CA HIS A 240 -4.99 23.36 4.65
C HIS A 240 -6.25 23.61 3.82
N PHE A 241 -7.43 23.30 4.36
CA PHE A 241 -8.70 23.56 3.69
C PHE A 241 -9.09 25.05 3.66
N SER A 242 -8.60 25.88 4.59
CA SER A 242 -8.87 27.32 4.58
C SER A 242 -7.94 28.11 3.65
N GLU A 243 -6.69 27.66 3.48
CA GLU A 243 -5.66 28.32 2.67
C GLU A 243 -5.68 27.92 1.19
N ASN A 244 -6.18 26.73 0.89
CA ASN A 244 -6.34 26.27 -0.49
C ASN A 244 -7.83 26.34 -0.84
N GLU A 245 -8.18 26.92 -1.98
CA GLU A 245 -9.46 26.64 -2.63
C GLU A 245 -9.46 25.15 -2.97
N GLY A 246 -9.84 24.33 -1.97
CA GLY A 246 -9.70 22.89 -2.02
C GLY A 246 -10.48 22.32 -3.19
N TYR A 247 -10.00 21.24 -3.75
CA TYR A 247 -10.75 20.38 -4.65
C TYR A 247 -12.14 20.14 -4.02
N LYS A 248 -13.16 20.83 -4.51
CA LYS A 248 -14.54 20.56 -4.15
C LYS A 248 -14.96 19.35 -4.96
N GLU A 249 -14.89 18.17 -4.36
CA GLU A 249 -15.59 17.05 -4.92
C GLU A 249 -17.07 17.24 -4.70
N SER A 250 -17.83 17.19 -5.77
CA SER A 250 -19.27 17.02 -5.70
C SER A 250 -19.62 15.54 -5.81
N TYR A 251 -20.60 15.12 -4.99
CA TYR A 251 -21.17 13.78 -5.05
C TYR A 251 -22.61 13.92 -5.44
N ALA A 252 -23.01 13.29 -6.53
CA ALA A 252 -24.39 13.24 -6.95
C ALA A 252 -24.92 11.82 -6.92
N ILE A 253 -26.11 11.63 -6.37
CA ILE A 253 -26.88 10.39 -6.45
C ILE A 253 -28.08 10.63 -7.34
N TYR A 254 -28.14 9.95 -8.46
CA TYR A 254 -29.20 10.06 -9.43
C TYR A 254 -30.23 8.97 -9.17
N GLY A 255 -31.49 9.35 -9.13
CA GLY A 255 -32.61 8.41 -9.05
C GLY A 255 -33.28 8.14 -10.40
N ASN A 256 -32.77 8.72 -11.48
CA ASN A 256 -33.26 8.56 -12.84
C ASN A 256 -32.09 8.27 -13.79
N TRP A 257 -32.16 7.16 -14.52
CA TRP A 257 -31.10 6.73 -15.43
C TRP A 257 -30.83 7.74 -16.55
N SER A 258 -31.88 8.39 -17.07
CA SER A 258 -31.71 9.37 -18.14
C SER A 258 -30.93 10.62 -17.68
N ASP A 259 -31.06 11.02 -16.45
CA ASP A 259 -30.31 12.15 -15.88
C ASP A 259 -28.88 11.73 -15.56
N PHE A 260 -28.70 10.53 -15.01
CA PHE A 260 -27.36 9.95 -14.77
C PHE A 260 -26.51 9.86 -16.04
N ILE A 261 -27.10 9.52 -17.19
CA ILE A 261 -26.37 9.45 -18.47
C ILE A 261 -26.12 10.85 -19.05
N LYS A 262 -27.06 11.78 -18.95
CA LYS A 262 -26.99 13.08 -19.61
C LYS A 262 -26.00 14.04 -18.96
N GLU A 263 -25.95 14.06 -17.64
CA GLU A 263 -25.07 14.92 -16.92
C GLU A 263 -23.67 14.28 -16.81
N ASN A 264 -22.66 14.93 -17.31
CA ASN A 264 -21.26 14.50 -17.21
C ASN A 264 -20.36 15.68 -16.81
N PRO A 265 -20.56 16.23 -15.59
CA PRO A 265 -19.73 17.32 -15.11
C PRO A 265 -18.30 16.80 -14.85
N ASP A 266 -17.32 17.57 -15.26
CA ASP A 266 -15.93 17.32 -14.90
C ASP A 266 -15.78 17.29 -13.37
N ASN A 267 -15.09 16.28 -12.81
CA ASN A 267 -14.77 16.11 -11.39
C ASN A 267 -15.95 15.77 -10.45
N GLU A 268 -17.01 15.16 -10.91
CA GLU A 268 -18.09 14.63 -10.07
C GLU A 268 -18.02 13.10 -9.95
N ILE A 269 -18.05 12.57 -8.72
CA ILE A 269 -18.24 11.15 -8.46
C ILE A 269 -19.74 10.87 -8.37
N ARG A 270 -20.23 10.01 -9.26
CA ARG A 270 -21.65 9.80 -9.50
C ARG A 270 -22.09 8.42 -9.03
N GLY A 271 -23.21 8.36 -8.33
CA GLY A 271 -23.92 7.15 -7.97
C GLY A 271 -25.31 7.11 -8.60
N TYR A 272 -25.90 5.91 -8.65
CA TYR A 272 -27.23 5.71 -9.17
C TYR A 272 -28.00 4.74 -8.28
N VAL A 273 -29.23 5.13 -7.96
CA VAL A 273 -30.21 4.30 -7.27
C VAL A 273 -31.49 4.33 -8.09
N ASP A 274 -32.01 3.17 -8.50
CA ASP A 274 -33.28 3.11 -9.21
C ASP A 274 -34.45 3.38 -8.25
N VAL A 275 -34.74 4.65 -8.09
CA VAL A 275 -35.79 5.12 -7.17
C VAL A 275 -37.18 4.72 -7.70
N GLU A 276 -37.38 4.64 -9.03
CA GLU A 276 -38.66 4.23 -9.61
C GLU A 276 -38.94 2.74 -9.34
N PHE A 277 -37.91 1.88 -9.48
CA PHE A 277 -38.00 0.49 -9.06
C PHE A 277 -38.36 0.36 -7.58
N LEU A 278 -37.63 1.07 -6.70
CA LEU A 278 -37.86 1.01 -5.26
C LEU A 278 -39.24 1.56 -4.84
N ARG A 279 -39.86 2.47 -5.60
CA ARG A 279 -41.22 2.95 -5.37
C ARG A 279 -42.28 1.99 -5.87
N THR A 280 -41.97 1.25 -6.93
CA THR A 280 -42.92 0.33 -7.57
C THR A 280 -43.08 -0.96 -6.79
N TYR A 281 -41.96 -1.48 -6.24
CA TYR A 281 -41.94 -2.79 -5.60
C TYR A 281 -41.78 -2.66 -4.08
N SER A 282 -42.71 -3.29 -3.35
CA SER A 282 -42.74 -3.29 -1.87
C SER A 282 -42.56 -4.68 -1.26
N ASP A 283 -42.66 -5.73 -2.09
CA ASP A 283 -42.53 -7.09 -1.61
C ASP A 283 -41.09 -7.46 -1.31
N ILE A 284 -40.86 -8.06 -0.14
CA ILE A 284 -39.53 -8.37 0.36
C ILE A 284 -38.76 -9.33 -0.57
N PRO A 285 -39.36 -10.35 -1.19
CA PRO A 285 -38.65 -11.19 -2.16
C PRO A 285 -38.02 -10.40 -3.32
N THR A 286 -38.71 -9.44 -3.90
CA THR A 286 -38.20 -8.58 -4.97
C THR A 286 -37.11 -7.65 -4.43
N LEU A 287 -37.32 -7.07 -3.25
CA LEU A 287 -36.35 -6.14 -2.62
C LEU A 287 -35.07 -6.84 -2.15
N LEU A 288 -35.09 -8.16 -1.91
CA LEU A 288 -33.93 -8.94 -1.51
C LEU A 288 -32.75 -8.75 -2.47
N ASN A 289 -33.03 -8.62 -3.75
CA ASN A 289 -32.03 -8.50 -4.81
C ASN A 289 -31.62 -7.04 -5.09
N SER A 290 -32.38 -6.08 -4.58
CA SER A 290 -32.23 -4.68 -5.00
C SER A 290 -30.85 -4.07 -4.70
N VAL A 291 -30.14 -4.52 -3.65
CA VAL A 291 -28.85 -3.95 -3.28
C VAL A 291 -27.74 -4.22 -4.31
N GLN A 292 -27.80 -5.34 -5.03
CA GLN A 292 -26.80 -5.64 -6.05
C GLN A 292 -26.90 -4.73 -7.30
N TYR A 293 -28.02 -4.03 -7.47
CA TYR A 293 -28.24 -3.06 -8.54
C TYR A 293 -27.83 -1.63 -8.15
N LEU A 294 -27.37 -1.40 -6.92
CA LEU A 294 -26.70 -0.15 -6.58
C LEU A 294 -25.40 -0.04 -7.40
N HIS A 295 -25.20 1.11 -8.04
CA HIS A 295 -24.18 1.29 -9.08
C HIS A 295 -22.76 0.92 -8.63
N TRP A 296 -22.42 1.21 -7.37
CA TRP A 296 -21.08 1.00 -6.84
C TRP A 296 -20.97 -0.14 -5.82
N PHE A 297 -22.00 -0.92 -5.58
CA PHE A 297 -21.96 -1.92 -4.50
C PHE A 297 -21.06 -3.12 -4.83
N LEU A 298 -21.17 -3.64 -6.04
CA LEU A 298 -20.30 -4.71 -6.57
C LEU A 298 -19.55 -4.19 -7.79
N ASN A 299 -18.32 -4.64 -7.98
CA ASN A 299 -17.60 -4.41 -9.23
C ASN A 299 -17.97 -5.47 -10.28
N ILE A 300 -17.45 -5.33 -11.48
CA ILE A 300 -17.68 -6.23 -12.60
C ILE A 300 -17.27 -7.70 -12.35
N ASN A 301 -16.35 -7.93 -11.39
CA ASN A 301 -15.96 -9.28 -10.94
C ASN A 301 -16.90 -9.87 -9.89
N GLY A 302 -17.96 -9.18 -9.50
CA GLY A 302 -18.81 -9.58 -8.37
C GLY A 302 -18.10 -9.49 -7.01
N ILE A 303 -17.03 -8.71 -6.91
CA ILE A 303 -16.31 -8.42 -5.67
C ILE A 303 -16.92 -7.16 -5.05
N TRP A 304 -17.01 -7.16 -3.74
CA TRP A 304 -17.52 -5.99 -3.00
C TRP A 304 -16.67 -4.73 -3.28
N ASN A 305 -17.33 -3.72 -3.82
CA ASN A 305 -16.59 -2.55 -4.31
C ASN A 305 -16.16 -1.56 -3.20
N LEU A 306 -16.60 -1.77 -1.96
CA LEU A 306 -16.11 -1.02 -0.81
C LEU A 306 -14.66 -1.36 -0.42
N VAL A 307 -14.08 -2.44 -0.96
CA VAL A 307 -12.68 -2.77 -0.72
C VAL A 307 -11.73 -1.80 -1.42
N SER A 308 -10.50 -1.68 -0.94
CA SER A 308 -9.45 -0.92 -1.63
C SER A 308 -8.86 -1.75 -2.77
N PHE A 309 -8.65 -1.11 -3.91
CA PHE A 309 -7.95 -1.66 -5.07
C PHE A 309 -6.72 -0.78 -5.36
N PRO A 310 -5.59 -0.99 -4.67
CA PRO A 310 -4.46 -0.05 -4.68
C PRO A 310 -3.95 0.30 -6.07
N ASN A 311 -3.88 -0.67 -7.00
CA ASN A 311 -3.37 -0.42 -8.36
C ASN A 311 -4.37 0.32 -9.26
N LEU A 312 -5.68 0.15 -9.01
CA LEU A 312 -6.73 0.86 -9.75
C LEU A 312 -6.93 2.28 -9.21
N GLU A 313 -6.76 2.44 -7.91
CA GLU A 313 -7.07 3.65 -7.16
C GLU A 313 -5.81 4.48 -6.84
N ALA A 314 -4.64 4.04 -7.33
CA ALA A 314 -3.38 4.73 -7.08
C ALA A 314 -3.42 6.16 -7.62
N ASP A 315 -3.23 7.13 -6.74
CA ASP A 315 -2.92 8.50 -7.13
C ASP A 315 -1.46 8.84 -6.80
N ILE A 316 -0.89 9.77 -7.56
CA ILE A 316 0.51 10.19 -7.41
C ILE A 316 0.75 10.76 -6.00
N PHE A 317 -0.23 11.42 -5.41
CA PHE A 317 -0.10 12.06 -4.10
C PHE A 317 -0.14 11.04 -2.96
N SER A 318 -1.00 10.03 -3.02
CA SER A 318 -1.06 8.99 -1.99
C SER A 318 0.20 8.11 -1.96
N SER A 319 0.83 7.89 -3.12
CA SER A 319 2.06 7.10 -3.21
C SER A 319 3.31 7.87 -2.82
N LEU A 320 3.37 9.18 -3.10
CA LEU A 320 4.56 10.02 -2.85
C LEU A 320 4.58 10.64 -1.45
N LEU A 321 3.43 10.96 -0.87
CA LEU A 321 3.30 11.70 0.39
C LEU A 321 2.86 10.84 1.58
N GLY A 322 2.42 9.60 1.34
CA GLY A 322 1.93 8.71 2.39
C GLY A 322 3.05 7.95 3.08
N ILE A 323 3.40 8.32 4.32
CA ILE A 323 4.19 7.47 5.20
C ILE A 323 3.22 6.48 5.83
N LYS A 324 3.41 5.18 5.56
CA LYS A 324 2.53 4.10 6.02
C LYS A 324 3.28 3.17 6.96
N SER A 325 2.58 2.56 7.90
CA SER A 325 3.13 1.46 8.69
C SER A 325 3.05 0.15 7.91
N ASN A 326 3.78 -0.88 8.35
CA ASN A 326 3.74 -2.23 7.79
C ASN A 326 2.37 -2.93 8.00
N HIS A 327 1.47 -2.33 8.77
CA HIS A 327 0.13 -2.85 9.09
C HIS A 327 -0.95 -1.82 8.73
N HIS A 328 -0.72 -1.04 7.68
CA HIS A 328 -1.67 -0.04 7.22
C HIS A 328 -2.58 -0.63 6.15
N TYR A 329 -3.91 -0.52 6.34
CA TYR A 329 -4.85 -0.78 5.27
C TYR A 329 -4.74 0.33 4.24
N GLU A 330 -4.41 0.00 3.00
CA GLU A 330 -4.20 1.00 1.95
C GLU A 330 -5.50 1.70 1.58
N MET A 331 -5.46 3.03 1.61
CA MET A 331 -6.58 3.89 1.28
C MET A 331 -6.09 5.04 0.43
N SER A 332 -6.66 5.20 -0.75
CA SER A 332 -6.49 6.35 -1.62
C SER A 332 -7.56 7.42 -1.33
N PHE A 333 -7.41 8.57 -1.96
CA PHE A 333 -8.46 9.55 -1.99
C PHE A 333 -9.72 9.00 -2.67
N PHE A 334 -9.55 8.32 -3.80
CA PHE A 334 -10.64 7.68 -4.53
C PHE A 334 -11.34 6.59 -3.70
N PHE A 335 -10.61 5.81 -2.90
CA PHE A 335 -11.21 4.88 -1.94
C PHE A 335 -12.19 5.59 -1.01
N SER A 336 -11.77 6.71 -0.40
CA SER A 336 -12.62 7.46 0.53
C SER A 336 -13.88 8.01 -0.16
N SER A 337 -13.74 8.44 -1.40
CA SER A 337 -14.83 8.96 -2.22
C SER A 337 -15.82 7.86 -2.60
N LYS A 338 -15.32 6.70 -3.00
CA LYS A 338 -16.11 5.50 -3.29
C LYS A 338 -16.90 5.04 -2.06
N GLN A 339 -16.29 5.04 -0.86
CA GLN A 339 -17.00 4.74 0.40
C GLN A 339 -18.21 5.64 0.59
N ARG A 340 -18.03 6.95 0.40
CA ARG A 340 -19.11 7.94 0.58
C ARG A 340 -20.24 7.74 -0.42
N ILE A 341 -19.93 7.45 -1.68
CA ILE A 341 -20.96 7.25 -2.70
C ILE A 341 -21.80 6.02 -2.39
N VAL A 342 -21.21 4.89 -2.07
CA VAL A 342 -21.93 3.65 -1.73
C VAL A 342 -22.79 3.83 -0.48
N LEU A 343 -22.27 4.49 0.56
CA LEU A 343 -23.07 4.76 1.76
C LEU A 343 -24.25 5.70 1.47
N ASN A 344 -24.06 6.67 0.56
CA ASN A 344 -25.16 7.55 0.15
C ASN A 344 -26.18 6.81 -0.71
N GLU A 345 -25.77 5.90 -1.58
CA GLU A 345 -26.71 5.02 -2.32
C GLU A 345 -27.55 4.18 -1.35
N LEU A 346 -26.93 3.56 -0.34
CA LEU A 346 -27.65 2.81 0.70
C LEU A 346 -28.57 3.73 1.54
N ARG A 347 -28.14 4.97 1.81
CA ARG A 347 -28.97 5.95 2.53
C ARG A 347 -30.21 6.32 1.73
N VAL A 348 -30.07 6.56 0.43
CA VAL A 348 -31.19 6.88 -0.47
C VAL A 348 -32.12 5.66 -0.56
N MET A 349 -31.59 4.46 -0.84
CA MET A 349 -32.37 3.24 -0.89
C MET A 349 -33.20 3.03 0.39
N ARG A 350 -32.56 3.11 1.55
CA ARG A 350 -33.24 2.99 2.85
C ARG A 350 -34.32 4.07 3.02
N GLY A 351 -34.01 5.30 2.66
CA GLY A 351 -34.95 6.43 2.78
C GLY A 351 -36.23 6.20 1.95
N VAL A 352 -36.06 5.74 0.70
CA VAL A 352 -37.21 5.44 -0.19
C VAL A 352 -38.03 4.28 0.37
N LEU A 353 -37.40 3.16 0.75
CA LEU A 353 -38.10 2.00 1.28
C LEU A 353 -38.88 2.33 2.55
N GLN A 354 -38.29 3.10 3.47
CA GLN A 354 -38.95 3.49 4.72
C GLN A 354 -40.11 4.46 4.48
N GLN A 355 -39.93 5.46 3.61
CA GLN A 355 -40.94 6.51 3.39
C GLN A 355 -42.14 6.00 2.59
N GLU A 356 -41.90 5.21 1.54
CA GLU A 356 -42.94 4.76 0.63
C GLU A 356 -43.64 3.46 1.09
N HIS A 357 -42.88 2.54 1.74
CA HIS A 357 -43.38 1.20 2.04
C HIS A 357 -43.32 0.79 3.51
N HIS A 358 -42.72 1.61 4.39
CA HIS A 358 -42.43 1.26 5.78
C HIS A 358 -41.57 0.00 5.94
N VAL A 359 -40.71 -0.30 4.93
CA VAL A 359 -39.77 -1.42 4.90
C VAL A 359 -38.41 -0.93 5.38
N GLU A 360 -37.78 -1.69 6.28
CA GLU A 360 -36.42 -1.45 6.75
C GLU A 360 -35.48 -2.58 6.23
N PHE A 361 -34.17 -2.36 6.27
CA PHE A 361 -33.19 -3.39 5.86
C PHE A 361 -33.32 -4.68 6.68
N GLU A 362 -33.70 -4.56 7.95
CA GLU A 362 -33.93 -5.68 8.84
C GLU A 362 -35.05 -6.60 8.34
N ASP A 363 -36.05 -6.10 7.63
CA ASP A 363 -37.09 -6.93 7.00
C ASP A 363 -36.49 -7.84 5.91
N ILE A 364 -35.60 -7.27 5.09
CA ILE A 364 -34.88 -7.99 4.04
C ILE A 364 -33.95 -9.04 4.66
N PHE A 365 -33.20 -8.67 5.71
CA PHE A 365 -32.30 -9.60 6.38
C PHE A 365 -33.03 -10.77 7.03
N ASN A 366 -34.11 -10.49 7.78
CA ASN A 366 -34.92 -11.53 8.41
C ASN A 366 -35.55 -12.45 7.36
N TYR A 367 -36.09 -11.92 6.27
CA TYR A 367 -36.61 -12.74 5.19
C TYR A 367 -35.53 -13.67 4.60
N PHE A 368 -34.35 -13.18 4.32
CA PHE A 368 -33.27 -14.01 3.78
C PHE A 368 -32.89 -15.16 4.72
N PHE A 369 -32.62 -14.88 5.99
CA PHE A 369 -32.09 -15.89 6.92
C PHE A 369 -33.18 -16.80 7.51
N LEU A 370 -34.42 -16.35 7.62
CA LEU A 370 -35.49 -17.15 8.24
C LEU A 370 -36.35 -17.89 7.20
N GLU A 371 -36.55 -17.34 6.01
CA GLU A 371 -37.45 -17.86 5.01
C GLU A 371 -36.77 -18.31 3.73
N TYR A 372 -36.13 -17.37 3.00
CA TYR A 372 -35.55 -17.63 1.68
C TYR A 372 -34.47 -18.71 1.70
N SER A 373 -33.52 -18.62 2.64
CA SER A 373 -32.45 -19.60 2.74
C SER A 373 -32.99 -21.01 2.96
N LYS A 374 -34.02 -21.17 3.79
CA LYS A 374 -34.63 -22.46 4.07
C LYS A 374 -35.45 -22.99 2.87
N GLN A 375 -36.25 -22.13 2.27
CA GLN A 375 -37.18 -22.52 1.20
C GLN A 375 -36.48 -22.71 -0.15
N VAL A 376 -35.55 -21.81 -0.48
CA VAL A 376 -34.92 -21.75 -1.80
C VAL A 376 -33.53 -22.36 -1.81
N LEU A 377 -32.70 -22.03 -0.80
CA LEU A 377 -31.32 -22.51 -0.73
C LEU A 377 -31.18 -23.85 0.00
N HIS A 378 -32.25 -24.34 0.64
CA HIS A 378 -32.27 -25.53 1.49
C HIS A 378 -31.22 -25.48 2.60
N LEU A 379 -30.99 -24.27 3.14
CA LEU A 379 -30.04 -23.97 4.21
C LEU A 379 -30.82 -23.48 5.44
N ASP A 380 -30.88 -24.29 6.48
CA ASP A 380 -31.66 -24.01 7.70
C ASP A 380 -30.76 -23.40 8.76
N TRP A 381 -30.76 -22.07 8.89
CA TRP A 381 -29.99 -21.35 9.88
C TRP A 381 -30.59 -21.52 11.28
N LEU A 382 -29.73 -21.59 12.30
CA LEU A 382 -30.17 -21.30 13.67
C LEU A 382 -30.66 -19.86 13.73
N PRO A 383 -31.65 -19.55 14.58
CA PRO A 383 -32.29 -18.25 14.60
C PRO A 383 -31.30 -17.08 14.67
N ILE A 384 -31.39 -16.20 13.67
CA ILE A 384 -30.68 -14.93 13.57
C ILE A 384 -31.77 -13.90 13.34
N GLU A 385 -31.95 -12.98 14.28
CA GLU A 385 -33.02 -11.99 14.20
C GLU A 385 -32.44 -10.57 14.23
N PHE A 386 -32.93 -9.74 13.31
CA PHE A 386 -32.58 -8.33 13.20
C PHE A 386 -33.75 -7.47 13.69
N SER A 387 -33.54 -6.74 14.78
CA SER A 387 -34.59 -5.95 15.40
C SER A 387 -34.72 -4.56 14.78
N LYS A 388 -35.96 -4.15 14.45
CA LYS A 388 -36.32 -2.83 13.93
C LYS A 388 -36.54 -1.78 15.02
N SER A 389 -36.95 -2.19 16.20
CA SER A 389 -37.51 -1.32 17.23
C SER A 389 -36.47 -0.70 18.18
N VAL A 390 -35.20 -0.62 17.76
CA VAL A 390 -34.11 -0.12 18.58
C VAL A 390 -33.35 1.01 17.87
N SER A 391 -32.53 1.76 18.61
CA SER A 391 -31.69 2.83 18.06
C SER A 391 -30.66 2.29 17.06
N TYR A 392 -30.09 3.14 16.18
CA TYR A 392 -29.04 2.75 15.24
C TYR A 392 -27.84 2.14 15.96
N GLY A 393 -27.38 2.71 17.08
CA GLY A 393 -26.29 2.14 17.84
C GLY A 393 -26.57 0.72 18.33
N ALA A 394 -27.80 0.44 18.79
CA ALA A 394 -28.20 -0.90 19.19
C ALA A 394 -28.34 -1.85 18.00
N LYS A 395 -28.89 -1.37 16.86
CA LYS A 395 -28.95 -2.14 15.59
C LYS A 395 -27.56 -2.59 15.16
N VAL A 396 -26.55 -1.68 15.18
CA VAL A 396 -25.16 -1.98 14.82
C VAL A 396 -24.59 -3.09 15.72
N SER A 397 -24.78 -2.98 17.05
CA SER A 397 -24.31 -4.01 17.99
C SER A 397 -24.96 -5.37 17.72
N LEU A 398 -26.27 -5.40 17.49
CA LEU A 398 -26.99 -6.64 17.15
C LEU A 398 -26.55 -7.22 15.81
N MET A 399 -26.30 -6.39 14.79
CA MET A 399 -25.78 -6.85 13.49
C MET A 399 -24.40 -7.48 13.62
N PHE A 400 -23.51 -6.97 14.48
CA PHE A 400 -22.19 -7.59 14.70
C PHE A 400 -22.27 -8.89 15.47
N ILE A 401 -23.22 -9.02 16.40
CA ILE A 401 -23.50 -10.32 17.05
C ILE A 401 -24.05 -11.32 16.02
N ALA A 402 -24.97 -10.88 15.15
CA ALA A 402 -25.51 -11.69 14.07
C ALA A 402 -24.39 -12.13 13.10
N GLU A 403 -23.48 -11.23 12.74
CA GLU A 403 -22.36 -11.51 11.84
C GLU A 403 -21.42 -12.58 12.44
N GLU A 404 -21.12 -12.53 13.74
CA GLU A 404 -20.33 -13.58 14.39
C GLU A 404 -21.02 -14.94 14.38
N ASN A 405 -22.33 -14.95 14.60
CA ASN A 405 -23.15 -16.17 14.50
C ASN A 405 -23.17 -16.71 13.06
N LEU A 406 -23.28 -15.84 12.05
CA LEU A 406 -23.21 -16.22 10.65
C LEU A 406 -21.88 -16.91 10.31
N ARG A 407 -20.76 -16.37 10.77
CA ARG A 407 -19.43 -16.99 10.58
C ARG A 407 -19.35 -18.38 11.19
N LYS A 408 -19.84 -18.56 12.41
CA LYS A 408 -19.83 -19.86 13.09
C LYS A 408 -20.70 -20.87 12.36
N GLN A 409 -21.89 -20.45 11.95
CA GLN A 409 -22.85 -21.32 11.26
C GLN A 409 -22.37 -21.70 9.87
N TRP A 410 -21.83 -20.73 9.09
CA TRP A 410 -21.24 -21.01 7.79
C TRP A 410 -20.04 -21.96 7.88
N TYR A 411 -19.17 -21.73 8.86
CA TYR A 411 -18.04 -22.63 9.12
C TYR A 411 -18.50 -24.04 9.50
N ALA A 412 -19.52 -24.19 10.35
CA ALA A 412 -20.08 -25.48 10.68
C ALA A 412 -20.66 -26.17 9.43
N PHE A 413 -21.45 -25.46 8.63
CA PHE A 413 -22.03 -25.96 7.37
C PHE A 413 -20.94 -26.44 6.40
N THR A 414 -19.92 -25.62 6.13
CA THR A 414 -18.88 -25.99 5.16
C THR A 414 -17.98 -27.12 5.63
N LYS A 415 -17.80 -27.26 6.95
CA LYS A 415 -16.91 -28.28 7.54
C LYS A 415 -17.62 -29.61 7.83
N TYR A 416 -18.87 -29.56 8.26
CA TYR A 416 -19.63 -30.72 8.74
C TYR A 416 -20.83 -31.06 7.89
N GLY A 417 -21.19 -30.21 6.92
CA GLY A 417 -22.37 -30.38 6.04
C GLY A 417 -23.70 -30.01 6.69
N ASP A 418 -23.69 -29.52 7.95
CA ASP A 418 -24.90 -29.23 8.72
C ASP A 418 -24.69 -28.10 9.73
N ILE A 419 -25.79 -27.42 10.08
CA ILE A 419 -25.82 -26.35 11.08
C ILE A 419 -26.53 -26.88 12.33
N GLN A 420 -25.78 -27.46 13.26
CA GLN A 420 -26.30 -27.96 14.54
C GLN A 420 -25.93 -27.02 15.68
N HIS A 421 -26.88 -26.78 16.60
CA HIS A 421 -26.71 -25.90 17.73
C HIS A 421 -25.43 -26.22 18.58
N ASP A 422 -25.21 -27.51 18.87
CA ASP A 422 -24.04 -27.90 19.68
C ASP A 422 -22.73 -27.69 18.95
N LEU A 423 -22.66 -27.92 17.64
CA LEU A 423 -21.48 -27.66 16.82
C LEU A 423 -21.16 -26.17 16.77
N VAL A 424 -22.17 -25.34 16.60
CA VAL A 424 -22.00 -23.88 16.54
C VAL A 424 -21.54 -23.31 17.90
N ASN A 425 -22.11 -23.81 18.99
CA ASN A 425 -21.72 -23.36 20.33
C ASN A 425 -20.31 -23.79 20.75
N LEU A 426 -19.84 -24.94 20.30
CA LEU A 426 -18.48 -25.42 20.55
C LEU A 426 -17.43 -24.76 19.63
N THR A 427 -17.88 -24.07 18.59
CA THR A 427 -16.99 -23.43 17.63
C THR A 427 -16.61 -22.03 18.11
N SER A 428 -15.29 -21.76 18.26
CA SER A 428 -14.81 -20.39 18.42
C SER A 428 -15.11 -19.61 17.14
N THR A 429 -15.30 -18.29 17.25
CA THR A 429 -15.56 -17.44 16.08
C THR A 429 -14.42 -17.56 15.07
N PRO A 430 -14.64 -18.12 13.86
CA PRO A 430 -13.59 -18.28 12.87
C PRO A 430 -13.16 -16.93 12.30
N ARG A 431 -11.92 -16.83 11.83
CA ARG A 431 -11.45 -15.64 11.08
C ARG A 431 -12.10 -15.65 9.70
N PHE A 432 -12.20 -14.50 9.04
CA PHE A 432 -12.77 -14.40 7.69
C PHE A 432 -12.08 -15.34 6.69
N LYS A 433 -10.75 -15.46 6.75
CA LYS A 433 -9.96 -16.36 5.88
C LYS A 433 -10.21 -17.86 6.11
N ASP A 434 -10.80 -18.22 7.23
CA ASP A 434 -11.10 -19.60 7.57
C ASP A 434 -12.50 -20.03 7.04
N LEU A 435 -13.32 -19.08 6.53
CA LEU A 435 -14.62 -19.36 5.94
C LEU A 435 -14.43 -19.93 4.53
N LYS A 436 -14.62 -21.25 4.42
CA LYS A 436 -14.45 -21.94 3.14
C LYS A 436 -15.66 -21.74 2.21
N SER A 437 -15.39 -21.75 0.92
CA SER A 437 -16.40 -21.84 -0.13
C SER A 437 -16.89 -23.28 -0.24
N VAL A 438 -18.14 -23.48 -0.66
CA VAL A 438 -18.68 -24.81 -1.03
C VAL A 438 -18.39 -25.17 -2.47
N ILE A 439 -17.85 -24.23 -3.26
CA ILE A 439 -17.41 -24.43 -4.64
C ILE A 439 -15.88 -24.42 -4.72
N PRO A 440 -15.27 -25.25 -5.58
CA PRO A 440 -13.83 -25.28 -5.72
C PRO A 440 -13.31 -24.09 -6.54
N ASN A 441 -12.06 -23.68 -6.29
CA ASN A 441 -11.32 -22.76 -7.14
C ASN A 441 -12.04 -21.42 -7.41
N LYS A 442 -12.75 -20.91 -6.40
CA LYS A 442 -13.62 -19.74 -6.58
C LYS A 442 -12.85 -18.46 -6.96
N TYR A 443 -11.72 -18.23 -6.36
CA TYR A 443 -10.93 -17.03 -6.56
C TYR A 443 -9.54 -17.33 -7.13
N VAL A 444 -9.11 -16.54 -8.09
CA VAL A 444 -7.81 -16.65 -8.78
C VAL A 444 -6.94 -15.48 -8.38
N TYR A 445 -5.67 -15.76 -8.05
CA TYR A 445 -4.65 -14.79 -7.62
C TYR A 445 -3.35 -14.97 -8.37
N VAL A 446 -2.54 -13.93 -8.41
CA VAL A 446 -1.13 -14.00 -8.80
C VAL A 446 -0.38 -14.87 -7.79
N HIS A 447 0.50 -15.77 -8.27
CA HIS A 447 1.24 -16.70 -7.41
C HIS A 447 2.76 -16.53 -7.52
N SER A 448 3.31 -16.33 -8.72
CA SER A 448 4.76 -16.32 -8.94
C SER A 448 5.34 -14.91 -9.03
N GLU A 449 6.62 -14.76 -8.66
CA GLU A 449 7.38 -13.52 -8.88
C GLU A 449 7.45 -13.14 -10.37
N LYS A 450 7.50 -14.15 -11.26
CA LYS A 450 7.44 -13.94 -12.70
C LYS A 450 6.15 -13.23 -13.11
N MET A 451 5.00 -13.67 -12.57
CA MET A 451 3.71 -13.07 -12.86
C MET A 451 3.59 -11.64 -12.31
N ILE A 452 4.16 -11.39 -11.13
CA ILE A 452 4.27 -10.03 -10.57
C ILE A 452 5.10 -9.15 -11.51
N LYS A 453 6.25 -9.65 -12.00
CA LYS A 453 7.10 -8.93 -12.96
C LYS A 453 6.35 -8.65 -14.26
N ILE A 454 5.64 -9.63 -14.82
CA ILE A 454 4.82 -9.47 -16.03
C ILE A 454 3.81 -8.33 -15.83
N ASN A 455 3.01 -8.37 -14.77
CA ASN A 455 2.01 -7.34 -14.46
C ASN A 455 2.63 -5.95 -14.32
N ASN A 456 3.76 -5.85 -13.61
CA ASN A 456 4.48 -4.59 -13.47
C ASN A 456 4.97 -4.04 -14.82
N LEU A 457 5.54 -4.88 -15.68
CA LEU A 457 6.01 -4.46 -17.00
C LEU A 457 4.87 -4.01 -17.91
N LEU A 458 3.71 -4.66 -17.85
CA LEU A 458 2.57 -4.36 -18.71
C LEU A 458 1.82 -3.11 -18.25
N PHE A 459 1.59 -2.92 -16.95
CA PHE A 459 0.59 -1.99 -16.40
C PHE A 459 1.13 -0.92 -15.47
N SER A 460 2.38 -1.02 -15.00
CA SER A 460 2.96 0.02 -14.15
C SER A 460 3.49 1.18 -14.98
N THR A 461 3.15 2.41 -14.60
CA THR A 461 3.73 3.65 -15.15
C THR A 461 5.23 3.76 -14.89
N GLN A 462 5.76 2.99 -13.92
CA GLN A 462 7.17 2.98 -13.55
C GLN A 462 7.98 1.89 -14.27
N SER A 463 7.37 1.12 -15.16
CA SER A 463 8.07 0.06 -15.92
C SER A 463 9.12 0.60 -16.90
N HIS A 464 9.07 1.90 -17.22
CA HIS A 464 9.84 2.58 -18.27
C HIS A 464 9.63 2.05 -19.68
N LEU A 465 8.75 1.06 -19.89
CA LEU A 465 8.42 0.53 -21.22
C LEU A 465 7.37 1.38 -21.93
N GLY A 466 6.61 2.20 -21.22
CA GLY A 466 5.63 3.13 -21.79
C GLY A 466 6.27 4.33 -22.50
N TYR A 467 7.58 4.58 -22.34
CA TYR A 467 8.26 5.72 -22.94
C TYR A 467 9.45 5.28 -23.80
N ILE A 468 9.39 5.59 -25.09
CA ILE A 468 10.49 5.41 -26.04
C ILE A 468 11.07 6.78 -26.40
N ASN A 469 10.21 7.68 -26.88
CA ASN A 469 10.55 9.06 -27.24
C ASN A 469 9.29 9.95 -27.20
N GLN A 470 9.43 11.25 -27.46
CA GLN A 470 8.30 12.21 -27.40
C GLN A 470 7.09 11.85 -28.29
N ASN A 471 7.29 11.10 -29.38
CA ASN A 471 6.24 10.71 -30.33
C ASN A 471 5.68 9.29 -30.01
N LEU A 472 6.45 8.47 -29.29
CA LEU A 472 6.12 7.10 -28.90
C LEU A 472 6.15 7.00 -27.38
N GLN A 473 5.05 7.41 -26.76
CA GLN A 473 4.85 7.35 -25.30
C GLN A 473 3.39 7.13 -24.92
N ALA A 474 3.19 6.45 -23.84
CA ALA A 474 1.92 6.23 -23.17
C ALA A 474 2.14 6.01 -21.68
N ASP A 475 1.09 5.99 -20.88
CA ASP A 475 1.19 5.79 -19.43
C ASP A 475 1.71 4.39 -19.09
N THR A 476 1.30 3.37 -19.83
CA THR A 476 1.73 1.98 -19.62
C THR A 476 2.23 1.37 -20.93
N PHE A 477 2.94 0.25 -20.84
CA PHE A 477 3.42 -0.47 -22.02
C PHE A 477 2.26 -0.99 -22.88
N ILE A 478 1.18 -1.48 -22.27
CA ILE A 478 0.01 -1.94 -23.01
C ILE A 478 -0.68 -0.80 -23.76
N ASP A 479 -0.82 0.38 -23.15
CA ASP A 479 -1.39 1.55 -23.79
C ASP A 479 -0.52 2.00 -24.97
N LEU A 480 0.81 1.88 -24.86
CA LEU A 480 1.74 2.16 -25.96
C LEU A 480 1.50 1.22 -27.14
N LEU A 481 1.39 -0.10 -26.89
CA LEU A 481 1.16 -1.10 -27.95
C LEU A 481 -0.25 -0.99 -28.58
N GLN A 482 -1.27 -0.57 -27.83
CA GLN A 482 -2.62 -0.38 -28.35
C GLN A 482 -2.74 0.83 -29.28
N ASN A 483 -2.03 1.90 -28.96
CA ASN A 483 -2.16 3.17 -29.67
C ASN A 483 -1.12 3.38 -30.77
N ASN A 484 -0.04 2.59 -30.80
CA ASN A 484 1.08 2.79 -31.69
C ASN A 484 1.59 1.47 -32.27
N LYS A 485 2.17 1.55 -33.49
CA LYS A 485 3.03 0.50 -34.00
C LYS A 485 4.43 0.72 -33.46
N VAL A 486 4.97 -0.29 -32.79
CA VAL A 486 6.24 -0.23 -32.08
C VAL A 486 7.15 -1.35 -32.56
N SER A 487 8.41 -1.03 -32.84
CA SER A 487 9.44 -2.00 -33.22
C SER A 487 10.37 -2.32 -32.06
N TYR A 488 10.91 -3.52 -32.03
CA TYR A 488 11.88 -3.92 -31.00
C TYR A 488 13.11 -2.98 -30.99
N SER A 489 13.59 -2.57 -32.16
CA SER A 489 14.71 -1.63 -32.31
C SER A 489 14.43 -0.20 -31.85
N ASP A 490 13.16 0.17 -31.57
CA ASP A 490 12.83 1.47 -30.99
C ASP A 490 13.26 1.59 -29.52
N PHE A 491 13.44 0.44 -28.83
CA PHE A 491 13.79 0.40 -27.41
C PHE A 491 15.30 0.51 -27.17
N SER A 492 15.65 1.17 -26.09
CA SER A 492 17.03 1.28 -25.63
C SER A 492 17.54 -0.04 -25.03
N PRO A 493 18.87 -0.28 -25.00
CA PRO A 493 19.44 -1.54 -24.48
C PRO A 493 19.02 -1.93 -23.05
N TYR A 494 18.70 -0.98 -22.20
CA TYR A 494 18.22 -1.27 -20.84
C TYR A 494 16.74 -1.70 -20.79
N GLN A 495 15.97 -1.40 -21.85
CA GLN A 495 14.56 -1.79 -21.98
C GLN A 495 14.42 -3.14 -22.68
N THR A 496 15.33 -3.46 -23.62
CA THR A 496 15.26 -4.70 -24.42
C THR A 496 15.30 -5.96 -23.56
N GLU A 497 16.04 -5.97 -22.43
CA GLU A 497 16.05 -7.10 -21.49
C GLU A 497 14.63 -7.43 -20.96
N ASN A 498 13.82 -6.41 -20.73
CA ASN A 498 12.43 -6.61 -20.27
C ASN A 498 11.51 -7.01 -21.44
N ILE A 499 11.76 -6.54 -22.66
CA ILE A 499 11.05 -7.00 -23.86
C ILE A 499 11.38 -8.48 -24.13
N ASP A 500 12.65 -8.87 -24.06
CA ASP A 500 13.10 -10.26 -24.24
C ASP A 500 12.42 -11.16 -23.21
N PHE A 501 12.37 -10.74 -21.94
CA PHE A 501 11.66 -11.47 -20.90
C PHE A 501 10.16 -11.67 -21.23
N LEU A 502 9.47 -10.64 -21.74
CA LEU A 502 8.05 -10.76 -22.12
C LEU A 502 7.86 -11.68 -23.34
N VAL A 503 8.84 -11.72 -24.26
CA VAL A 503 8.83 -12.64 -25.39
C VAL A 503 9.09 -14.09 -24.93
N GLU A 504 10.08 -14.31 -24.06
CA GLU A 504 10.39 -15.63 -23.48
C GLU A 504 9.22 -16.22 -22.69
N GLU A 505 8.46 -15.38 -21.98
CA GLU A 505 7.26 -15.77 -21.24
C GLU A 505 5.99 -15.82 -22.13
N GLU A 506 6.13 -15.67 -23.45
CA GLU A 506 5.06 -15.74 -24.46
C GLU A 506 3.95 -14.69 -24.26
N ILE A 507 4.27 -13.56 -23.66
CA ILE A 507 3.29 -12.47 -23.39
C ILE A 507 3.10 -11.60 -24.63
N ILE A 508 4.16 -11.37 -25.38
CA ILE A 508 4.18 -10.61 -26.65
C ILE A 508 5.00 -11.38 -27.68
N THR A 509 4.92 -10.96 -28.93
CA THR A 509 5.67 -11.57 -30.03
C THR A 509 6.38 -10.48 -30.83
N VAL A 510 7.63 -10.75 -31.29
CA VAL A 510 8.36 -9.92 -32.22
C VAL A 510 8.34 -10.59 -33.58
N ARG A 511 7.87 -9.90 -34.63
CA ARG A 511 7.82 -10.41 -36.02
C ARG A 511 9.18 -10.31 -36.70
N GLU A 512 9.34 -11.01 -37.81
CA GLU A 512 10.54 -10.92 -38.65
C GLU A 512 10.85 -9.50 -39.15
N ASN A 513 9.82 -8.64 -39.29
CA ASN A 513 9.94 -7.24 -39.63
C ASN A 513 10.20 -6.32 -38.43
N ASP A 514 10.63 -6.86 -37.33
CA ASP A 514 10.96 -6.16 -36.08
C ASP A 514 9.75 -5.56 -35.30
N GLU A 515 8.52 -5.76 -35.78
CA GLU A 515 7.30 -5.23 -35.16
C GLU A 515 6.91 -6.07 -33.91
N ILE A 516 6.68 -5.41 -32.77
CA ILE A 516 6.09 -6.01 -31.57
C ILE A 516 4.58 -6.09 -31.76
N PHE A 517 4.00 -7.26 -31.56
CA PHE A 517 2.57 -7.46 -31.64
C PHE A 517 2.06 -8.46 -30.61
N VAL A 518 0.73 -8.46 -30.41
CA VAL A 518 0.03 -9.35 -29.51
C VAL A 518 -0.94 -10.23 -30.30
N THR A 519 -0.85 -11.54 -30.16
CA THR A 519 -1.79 -12.50 -30.75
C THR A 519 -3.11 -12.50 -29.97
N ASN A 520 -4.18 -13.08 -30.51
CA ASN A 520 -5.47 -13.17 -29.81
C ASN A 520 -5.36 -13.91 -28.46
N GLN A 521 -4.61 -15.03 -28.43
CA GLN A 521 -4.39 -15.78 -27.18
C GLN A 521 -3.59 -14.98 -26.15
N GLN A 522 -2.58 -14.25 -26.59
CA GLN A 522 -1.83 -13.35 -25.70
C GLN A 522 -2.72 -12.20 -25.20
N ALA A 523 -3.57 -11.63 -26.06
CA ALA A 523 -4.53 -10.61 -25.66
C ALA A 523 -5.51 -11.09 -24.59
N GLN A 524 -6.05 -12.32 -24.72
CA GLN A 524 -6.89 -12.93 -23.68
C GLN A 524 -6.14 -13.08 -22.35
N PHE A 525 -4.88 -13.50 -22.38
CA PHE A 525 -4.08 -13.61 -21.17
C PHE A 525 -3.74 -12.23 -20.56
N ILE A 526 -3.39 -11.25 -21.39
CA ILE A 526 -3.16 -9.87 -20.95
C ILE A 526 -4.43 -9.28 -20.30
N LEU A 527 -5.61 -9.63 -20.78
CA LEU A 527 -6.87 -9.21 -20.16
C LEU A 527 -7.04 -9.83 -18.76
N ILE A 528 -6.73 -11.12 -18.57
CA ILE A 528 -6.65 -11.75 -17.24
C ILE A 528 -5.65 -11.01 -16.35
N CYS A 529 -4.46 -10.72 -16.87
CA CYS A 529 -3.43 -9.95 -16.15
C CYS A 529 -3.95 -8.57 -15.73
N ARG A 530 -4.68 -7.88 -16.61
CA ARG A 530 -5.27 -6.56 -16.32
C ARG A 530 -6.25 -6.60 -15.15
N PHE A 531 -7.12 -7.61 -15.11
CA PHE A 531 -8.05 -7.77 -13.98
C PHE A 531 -7.33 -8.10 -12.68
N LEU A 532 -6.33 -8.98 -12.72
CA LEU A 532 -5.50 -9.30 -11.56
C LEU A 532 -4.70 -8.09 -11.08
N TRP A 533 -4.21 -7.27 -11.99
CA TRP A 533 -3.54 -6.02 -11.65
C TRP A 533 -4.49 -5.02 -10.99
N SER A 534 -5.66 -4.80 -11.59
CA SER A 534 -6.61 -3.78 -11.15
C SER A 534 -7.30 -4.14 -9.84
N TYR A 535 -7.74 -5.39 -9.69
CA TYR A 535 -8.59 -5.83 -8.58
C TYR A 535 -7.89 -6.79 -7.60
N GLY A 536 -6.68 -7.26 -7.91
CA GLY A 536 -5.95 -8.23 -7.10
C GLY A 536 -6.53 -9.65 -7.13
N VAL A 537 -7.70 -9.85 -7.72
CA VAL A 537 -8.44 -11.12 -7.73
C VAL A 537 -9.37 -11.23 -8.93
N ILE A 538 -9.61 -12.45 -9.39
CA ILE A 538 -10.70 -12.77 -10.33
C ILE A 538 -11.61 -13.80 -9.66
N ASN A 539 -12.94 -13.60 -9.76
CA ASN A 539 -13.91 -14.64 -9.44
C ASN A 539 -14.01 -15.60 -10.65
N TYR A 540 -13.56 -16.84 -10.47
CA TYR A 540 -13.44 -17.84 -11.52
C TYR A 540 -14.77 -18.16 -12.21
N TYR A 541 -15.90 -18.04 -11.52
CA TYR A 541 -17.23 -18.35 -12.02
C TYR A 541 -18.00 -17.12 -12.51
N ASN A 542 -17.62 -15.93 -12.08
CA ASN A 542 -18.25 -14.67 -12.50
C ASN A 542 -17.32 -13.92 -13.46
N PHE A 543 -17.33 -14.38 -14.74
CA PHE A 543 -16.46 -13.82 -15.76
C PHE A 543 -17.02 -12.53 -16.33
N PRO A 544 -16.36 -11.40 -16.11
CA PRO A 544 -16.75 -10.13 -16.73
C PRO A 544 -16.50 -10.10 -18.26
N PHE A 545 -15.90 -11.14 -18.80
CA PHE A 545 -15.46 -11.23 -20.20
C PHE A 545 -16.54 -11.77 -21.15
N ALA A 546 -17.66 -12.30 -20.65
CA ALA A 546 -18.76 -12.78 -21.48
C ALA A 546 -19.33 -11.69 -22.40
N GLU A 547 -19.09 -10.42 -22.09
CA GLU A 547 -19.50 -9.26 -22.92
C GLU A 547 -18.58 -9.00 -24.12
N VAL A 548 -17.39 -9.62 -24.18
CA VAL A 548 -16.36 -9.37 -25.19
C VAL A 548 -16.45 -10.36 -26.37
N GLY A 549 -17.45 -11.26 -26.35
CA GLY A 549 -17.73 -12.19 -27.45
C GLY A 549 -16.97 -13.52 -27.37
N ASP A 550 -16.06 -13.68 -26.42
CA ASP A 550 -15.36 -14.95 -26.18
C ASP A 550 -16.12 -15.79 -25.15
N SER A 551 -16.05 -17.12 -25.25
CA SER A 551 -16.72 -17.98 -24.28
C SER A 551 -16.02 -17.93 -22.92
N ALA A 552 -16.77 -17.88 -21.83
CA ALA A 552 -16.24 -17.97 -20.47
C ALA A 552 -15.33 -19.21 -20.29
N THR A 553 -15.61 -20.28 -21.00
CA THR A 553 -14.86 -21.54 -21.01
C THR A 553 -13.42 -21.36 -21.53
N GLU A 554 -13.19 -20.48 -22.52
CA GLU A 554 -11.83 -20.23 -23.04
C GLU A 554 -10.95 -19.56 -21.99
N TYR A 555 -11.47 -18.55 -21.30
CA TYR A 555 -10.76 -17.88 -20.21
C TYR A 555 -10.52 -18.83 -19.03
N GLN A 556 -11.49 -19.68 -18.68
CA GLN A 556 -11.34 -20.70 -17.63
C GLN A 556 -10.23 -21.70 -17.98
N ASN A 557 -10.17 -22.17 -19.23
CA ASN A 557 -9.13 -23.08 -19.70
C ASN A 557 -7.76 -22.40 -19.65
N LEU A 558 -7.67 -21.14 -20.05
CA LEU A 558 -6.43 -20.38 -19.99
C LEU A 558 -5.96 -20.18 -18.55
N ILE A 559 -6.87 -19.83 -17.63
CA ILE A 559 -6.56 -19.72 -16.19
C ILE A 559 -6.06 -21.05 -15.65
N ASN A 560 -6.75 -22.18 -15.95
CA ASN A 560 -6.34 -23.50 -15.49
C ASN A 560 -4.93 -23.86 -15.98
N THR A 561 -4.63 -23.59 -17.25
CA THR A 561 -3.28 -23.75 -17.80
C THR A 561 -2.24 -22.93 -17.04
N LYS A 562 -2.55 -21.66 -16.73
CA LYS A 562 -1.62 -20.79 -16.00
C LYS A 562 -1.49 -21.15 -14.51
N VAL A 563 -2.49 -21.78 -13.91
CA VAL A 563 -2.40 -22.39 -12.57
C VAL A 563 -1.50 -23.61 -12.60
N GLU A 564 -1.64 -24.52 -13.58
CA GLU A 564 -0.77 -25.69 -13.75
C GLU A 564 0.69 -25.28 -13.98
N GLN A 565 0.93 -24.18 -14.70
CA GLN A 565 2.26 -23.61 -14.92
C GLN A 565 2.82 -22.89 -13.69
N GLY A 566 2.04 -22.70 -12.61
CA GLY A 566 2.47 -22.01 -11.39
C GLY A 566 2.52 -20.49 -11.46
N TYR A 567 1.96 -19.85 -12.49
CA TYR A 567 1.83 -18.38 -12.57
C TYR A 567 0.72 -17.86 -11.67
N LEU A 568 -0.39 -18.60 -11.62
CA LEU A 568 -1.59 -18.27 -10.86
C LEU A 568 -1.83 -19.33 -9.79
N LYS A 569 -2.61 -18.97 -8.77
CA LYS A 569 -3.16 -19.90 -7.77
C LYS A 569 -4.66 -19.69 -7.63
N THR A 570 -5.36 -20.73 -7.15
CA THR A 570 -6.78 -20.63 -6.82
C THR A 570 -6.99 -20.84 -5.34
N GLU A 571 -8.01 -20.18 -4.79
CA GLU A 571 -8.47 -20.37 -3.42
C GLU A 571 -10.00 -20.54 -3.39
N SER A 572 -10.45 -21.31 -2.39
CA SER A 572 -11.89 -21.61 -2.17
C SER A 572 -12.29 -21.07 -0.80
N THR A 573 -12.60 -19.77 -0.75
CA THR A 573 -13.08 -19.05 0.44
C THR A 573 -14.40 -18.35 0.12
N LEU A 574 -15.22 -18.08 1.15
CA LEU A 574 -16.50 -17.36 0.99
C LEU A 574 -16.24 -15.94 0.43
N PHE A 575 -15.26 -15.25 0.98
CA PHE A 575 -14.83 -13.92 0.57
C PHE A 575 -13.48 -13.99 -0.11
N SER A 576 -13.22 -13.11 -1.05
CA SER A 576 -11.91 -12.90 -1.65
C SER A 576 -10.92 -12.24 -0.65
N GLU A 577 -9.62 -12.33 -0.91
CA GLU A 577 -8.58 -11.72 -0.07
C GLU A 577 -8.78 -10.19 0.11
N PRO A 578 -9.07 -9.39 -0.92
CA PRO A 578 -9.40 -7.97 -0.73
C PRO A 578 -10.62 -7.74 0.17
N GLU A 579 -11.67 -8.57 0.07
CA GLU A 579 -12.85 -8.50 0.93
C GLU A 579 -12.53 -8.89 2.37
N ILE A 580 -11.72 -9.93 2.59
CA ILE A 580 -11.23 -10.34 3.91
C ILE A 580 -10.45 -9.20 4.58
N ASN A 581 -9.56 -8.58 3.84
CA ASN A 581 -8.75 -7.46 4.32
C ASN A 581 -9.61 -6.26 4.70
N TYR A 582 -10.61 -5.94 3.88
CA TYR A 582 -11.54 -4.86 4.19
C TYR A 582 -12.43 -5.16 5.39
N LEU A 583 -12.95 -6.39 5.52
CA LEU A 583 -13.73 -6.81 6.70
C LEU A 583 -12.91 -6.72 7.98
N ASN A 584 -11.62 -7.08 7.93
CA ASN A 584 -10.72 -6.92 9.08
C ASN A 584 -10.46 -5.43 9.40
N TYR A 585 -10.24 -4.59 8.38
CA TYR A 585 -10.11 -3.14 8.54
C TYR A 585 -11.38 -2.51 9.15
N LEU A 586 -12.54 -2.89 8.63
CA LEU A 586 -13.82 -2.30 9.03
C LEU A 586 -14.23 -2.71 10.44
N LEU A 587 -14.10 -4.00 10.78
CA LEU A 587 -14.71 -4.59 11.98
C LEU A 587 -13.73 -4.76 13.14
N ASN A 588 -12.46 -5.07 12.88
CA ASN A 588 -11.48 -5.46 13.88
C ASN A 588 -10.30 -4.47 13.91
N ASN A 589 -9.55 -4.47 15.03
CA ASN A 589 -8.32 -3.66 15.15
C ASN A 589 -7.04 -4.50 15.30
N SER A 590 -7.11 -5.79 14.98
CA SER A 590 -5.99 -6.71 15.22
C SER A 590 -4.97 -6.74 14.09
N GLU A 591 -5.37 -6.43 12.87
CA GLU A 591 -4.51 -6.54 11.69
C GLU A 591 -4.01 -5.18 11.18
N TYR A 592 -4.82 -4.13 11.30
CA TYR A 592 -4.52 -2.80 10.77
C TYR A 592 -4.49 -1.73 11.85
N ASP A 593 -3.49 -0.88 11.83
CA ASP A 593 -3.32 0.23 12.77
C ASP A 593 -4.27 1.41 12.49
N ASN A 594 -4.76 1.52 11.25
CA ASN A 594 -5.75 2.51 10.83
C ASN A 594 -7.17 1.94 10.75
N ALA A 595 -7.43 0.77 11.36
CA ALA A 595 -8.72 0.10 11.31
C ALA A 595 -9.87 1.00 11.83
N LYS A 596 -11.03 0.93 11.18
CA LYS A 596 -12.26 1.57 11.66
C LYS A 596 -12.78 0.91 12.95
N ALA A 597 -12.55 -0.39 13.10
CA ALA A 597 -12.80 -1.20 14.30
C ALA A 597 -14.21 -1.02 14.86
N LEU A 598 -15.23 -1.03 14.00
CA LEU A 598 -16.62 -0.72 14.37
C LEU A 598 -17.16 -1.66 15.45
N ARG A 599 -16.75 -2.94 15.45
CA ARG A 599 -17.15 -3.90 16.50
C ARG A 599 -16.67 -3.46 17.86
N ASN A 600 -15.42 -3.03 17.97
CA ASN A 600 -14.86 -2.57 19.25
C ASN A 600 -15.54 -1.26 19.69
N LYS A 601 -15.84 -0.36 18.76
CA LYS A 601 -16.53 0.89 19.03
C LYS A 601 -17.89 0.65 19.67
N HIS A 602 -18.70 -0.29 19.15
CA HIS A 602 -20.08 -0.53 19.59
C HIS A 602 -20.21 -1.54 20.75
N ASN A 603 -19.23 -2.44 20.93
CA ASN A 603 -19.28 -3.44 22.01
C ASN A 603 -18.63 -2.96 23.32
N HIS A 604 -17.68 -2.00 23.26
CA HIS A 604 -16.86 -1.60 24.41
C HIS A 604 -16.81 -0.10 24.66
N SER A 605 -17.42 0.72 23.80
CA SER A 605 -17.34 2.18 23.90
C SER A 605 -18.72 2.82 24.12
N TYR A 606 -18.69 4.05 24.61
CA TYR A 606 -19.89 4.85 24.76
C TYR A 606 -20.53 5.11 23.38
N VAL A 607 -21.79 4.75 23.23
CA VAL A 607 -22.58 5.03 22.04
C VAL A 607 -22.87 6.55 22.00
N ALA A 608 -22.81 7.16 20.81
CA ALA A 608 -23.04 8.60 20.64
C ALA A 608 -24.39 9.02 21.23
N GLU A 609 -24.46 10.23 21.83
CA GLU A 609 -25.67 10.73 22.49
C GLU A 609 -26.84 10.89 21.52
N LYS A 610 -26.54 11.23 20.25
CA LYS A 610 -27.54 11.35 19.19
C LYS A 610 -27.53 10.12 18.31
N ASP A 611 -28.70 9.54 18.08
CA ASP A 611 -28.83 8.31 17.28
C ASP A 611 -28.43 8.52 15.82
N GLU A 612 -28.65 9.73 15.29
CA GLU A 612 -28.22 10.10 13.93
C GLU A 612 -26.69 10.00 13.73
N ASP A 613 -25.89 10.18 14.77
CA ASP A 613 -24.42 10.05 14.69
C ASP A 613 -23.99 8.59 14.48
N ASN A 614 -24.88 7.62 14.73
CA ASN A 614 -24.66 6.19 14.47
C ASN A 614 -25.19 5.73 13.09
N LEU A 615 -25.84 6.61 12.31
CA LEU A 615 -26.42 6.23 11.02
C LEU A 615 -25.36 5.76 10.02
N GLU A 616 -24.17 6.37 9.98
CA GLU A 616 -23.09 5.94 9.10
C GLU A 616 -22.61 4.53 9.48
N ASP A 617 -22.38 4.25 10.76
CA ASP A 617 -21.98 2.94 11.25
C ASP A 617 -23.05 1.87 10.96
N TYR A 618 -24.34 2.26 11.07
CA TYR A 618 -25.46 1.38 10.68
C TYR A 618 -25.45 1.04 9.19
N LEU A 619 -25.15 2.01 8.30
CA LEU A 619 -25.04 1.75 6.89
C LEU A 619 -23.86 0.81 6.56
N TYR A 620 -22.71 0.97 7.23
CA TYR A 620 -21.59 0.03 7.11
C TYR A 620 -21.98 -1.38 7.59
N ALA A 621 -22.61 -1.49 8.75
CA ALA A 621 -23.06 -2.79 9.28
C ALA A 621 -24.08 -3.45 8.34
N SER A 622 -25.03 -2.66 7.80
CA SER A 622 -25.98 -3.14 6.80
C SER A 622 -25.30 -3.63 5.53
N ALA A 623 -24.30 -2.89 5.03
CA ALA A 623 -23.52 -3.31 3.86
C ALA A 623 -22.80 -4.65 4.10
N VAL A 624 -22.27 -4.89 5.31
CA VAL A 624 -21.68 -6.19 5.68
C VAL A 624 -22.73 -7.30 5.60
N ILE A 625 -23.92 -7.11 6.14
CA ILE A 625 -24.97 -8.14 6.07
C ILE A 625 -25.42 -8.39 4.63
N PHE A 626 -25.57 -7.33 3.82
CA PHE A 626 -25.91 -7.49 2.39
C PHE A 626 -24.82 -8.27 1.63
N VAL A 627 -23.54 -8.04 1.90
CA VAL A 627 -22.48 -8.81 1.22
C VAL A 627 -22.50 -10.28 1.61
N TYR A 628 -22.85 -10.61 2.89
CA TYR A 628 -23.07 -12.00 3.29
C TYR A 628 -24.23 -12.64 2.51
N ILE A 629 -25.34 -11.94 2.38
CA ILE A 629 -26.51 -12.40 1.62
C ILE A 629 -26.11 -12.73 0.19
N ILE A 630 -25.42 -11.80 -0.48
CA ILE A 630 -24.99 -11.98 -1.88
C ILE A 630 -24.03 -13.17 -2.00
N LYS A 631 -23.03 -13.26 -1.15
CA LYS A 631 -22.00 -14.32 -1.22
C LYS A 631 -22.58 -15.70 -0.90
N ILE A 632 -23.44 -15.83 0.11
CA ILE A 632 -24.07 -17.09 0.46
C ILE A 632 -25.02 -17.55 -0.67
N ASN A 633 -25.78 -16.63 -1.26
CA ASN A 633 -26.64 -16.94 -2.37
C ASN A 633 -25.84 -17.40 -3.60
N GLU A 634 -24.77 -16.70 -3.94
CA GLU A 634 -23.82 -17.08 -5.01
C GLU A 634 -23.26 -18.51 -4.79
N GLU A 635 -22.81 -18.81 -3.57
CA GLU A 635 -22.24 -20.10 -3.21
C GLU A 635 -23.19 -21.28 -3.48
N ILE A 636 -24.41 -21.18 -2.97
CA ILE A 636 -25.39 -22.26 -3.09
C ILE A 636 -25.89 -22.38 -4.52
N HIS A 637 -26.11 -21.25 -5.21
CA HIS A 637 -26.52 -21.25 -6.61
C HIS A 637 -25.46 -21.94 -7.51
N LEU A 638 -24.19 -21.51 -7.41
CA LEU A 638 -23.09 -22.10 -8.19
C LEU A 638 -22.87 -23.58 -7.85
N LYS A 639 -23.00 -23.96 -6.56
CA LYS A 639 -22.96 -25.37 -6.16
C LYS A 639 -24.04 -26.18 -6.87
N ASN A 640 -25.29 -25.68 -6.89
CA ASN A 640 -26.38 -26.36 -7.55
C ASN A 640 -26.15 -26.52 -9.07
N LEU A 641 -25.63 -25.47 -9.73
CA LEU A 641 -25.26 -25.54 -11.15
C LEU A 641 -24.19 -26.59 -11.42
N LEU A 642 -23.13 -26.64 -10.60
CA LEU A 642 -22.05 -27.62 -10.74
C LEU A 642 -22.52 -29.06 -10.50
N GLU A 643 -23.55 -29.26 -9.67
CA GLU A 643 -24.18 -30.54 -9.41
C GLU A 643 -25.25 -30.89 -10.46
N GLY A 644 -25.46 -30.07 -11.50
CA GLY A 644 -26.48 -30.28 -12.55
C GLY A 644 -27.92 -30.11 -12.07
N LYS A 645 -28.14 -29.43 -10.96
CA LYS A 645 -29.44 -29.02 -10.44
C LYS A 645 -29.86 -27.69 -11.03
N GLU A 646 -31.18 -27.42 -11.08
CA GLU A 646 -31.67 -26.09 -11.44
C GLU A 646 -31.11 -25.05 -10.44
N GLY A 647 -30.34 -24.09 -10.95
CA GLY A 647 -29.88 -22.97 -10.18
C GLY A 647 -30.90 -21.85 -10.23
N PHE A 648 -31.20 -21.26 -9.09
CA PHE A 648 -32.00 -20.04 -9.02
C PHE A 648 -31.08 -18.85 -9.08
N TRP A 649 -30.87 -18.29 -10.29
CA TRP A 649 -30.25 -16.97 -10.37
C TRP A 649 -31.25 -15.93 -9.86
N MET A 650 -30.81 -15.05 -9.03
CA MET A 650 -31.42 -13.74 -8.95
C MET A 650 -31.23 -13.14 -10.35
N GLU A 651 -32.28 -13.08 -11.19
CA GLU A 651 -32.18 -12.48 -12.51
C GLU A 651 -31.54 -11.11 -12.41
N ARG A 652 -30.47 -10.93 -13.17
CA ARG A 652 -29.78 -9.64 -13.27
C ARG A 652 -30.62 -8.70 -14.14
#